data_7bb6facb9ac9db5aa4c675f6ec91eb9d
#
_entry.id   7bb6facb9ac9db5aa4c675f6ec91eb9d
#
_cell.length_a   1.000
_cell.length_b   1.000
_cell.length_c   1.000
_cell.angle_alpha   90.00
_cell.angle_beta   90.00
_cell.angle_gamma   90.00
#
_symmetry.space_group_name_H-M   'P 1'
#
loop_
_entity.id
_entity.type
_entity.pdbx_description
1 polymer ?
#
loop_
_entity_poly.entity_id
_entity_poly.type
_entity_poly.pdbx_seq_one_letter_code
_entity_poly.pdbx_strand_id
1 'polypeptide(L)'
;MPPRSAGHDADDPQLLHHEFNMLGLADLLMAREKNHVELMRKKNVVGTAVGLYLIRRSDPWPPRIPPKKRGVRTLGNSHVRPYSWPCVLVFVKKWEDDHHLGPDDRVPRSLYLEDNRKVPVCVVEAPPVLLNQPNPRNVLFPSYRMGGGFPVIARVQEREHLASIGCLLTDGHTTYALTSRHVTGEPGEVVYTRLGGESVRIGVSSRKQLTRKLFSEVYPAWPVKKAYLHMDIGLIRLDDVSRWTAQVFGIGQMGEVAALGNDNISLRLIDAPVKAYGCASGLMKGAIKALFYRYAVSSDYDYVSDFLIGARDQRTSFATHPGDSGTTWFLQADDKEDGGPQPIAVQWGGQLFSDADGTQDSCALATCLSTVCTLLDVDIIRDWNIGGPDYWGETGHYTIGALACAVKFPGLPGLQKLMGRNIDRVGFKKSDLKQNEKVLRNKAHYPYVPLADVADDVWRTTRPSDENNHFADMDQTAPSGQYKGKDLLELTKTPSNIDPQVWLDFYGSIPGINPGALPFRVWQIYNEMVAYLKQGDALHFLAAAGCLAHYVGDACQPLHVSRLHHGNPPVKSGTVAYAVHSVYETQMLNDHATDIVDGVAQRVENASVSATFSSGFGAAKRVIDLMRSTVKKLPPANIVNTYNKGASPADRLNRLWSAHGTQTIEVMAEGCLCLADIWASAWKEGGGQHIPQAKLGAADQAVLESYYNDSTFLPSVGLAHPVQILASASATPTTGGSAPRGSGARRKTAGAKKTTPAKKQRRRSARTARR
;
A
#
# COMPACT_ATOMS: atom_id res chain seq x y z
N MET A 1 -7.11 -7.36 22.06
CA MET A 1 -7.93 -6.63 23.06
C MET A 1 -6.99 -6.13 24.13
N PRO A 2 -6.90 -4.84 24.43
CA PRO A 2 -6.16 -4.43 25.62
C PRO A 2 -6.94 -4.92 26.83
N PRO A 3 -6.27 -5.53 27.81
CA PRO A 3 -6.89 -5.82 29.08
C PRO A 3 -7.26 -4.49 29.74
N ARG A 4 -8.52 -4.32 30.11
CA ARG A 4 -8.93 -3.25 31.00
C ARG A 4 -8.01 -3.32 32.22
N SER A 5 -7.37 -2.20 32.57
CA SER A 5 -6.65 -2.10 33.82
C SER A 5 -7.61 -2.51 34.96
N ALA A 6 -7.43 -3.72 35.46
CA ALA A 6 -8.09 -4.21 36.64
C ALA A 6 -7.52 -3.43 37.85
N GLY A 7 -8.22 -2.42 38.25
CA GLY A 7 -7.88 -1.55 39.37
C GLY A 7 -9.12 -0.88 39.95
N HIS A 8 -9.81 -1.56 40.84
CA HIS A 8 -10.61 -1.03 41.95
C HIS A 8 -12.06 -0.58 41.81
N ASP A 9 -12.79 -0.80 40.67
CA ASP A 9 -14.21 -0.47 40.63
C ASP A 9 -15.11 -1.57 40.03
N ALA A 10 -14.63 -2.80 39.97
CA ALA A 10 -15.37 -3.93 39.35
C ALA A 10 -16.54 -4.46 40.22
N ASP A 11 -16.66 -4.04 41.45
CA ASP A 11 -17.61 -4.64 42.42
C ASP A 11 -18.78 -3.72 42.81
N ASP A 12 -18.98 -2.56 42.16
CA ASP A 12 -20.19 -1.78 42.36
C ASP A 12 -21.32 -2.28 41.47
N PRO A 13 -22.37 -2.95 42.04
CA PRO A 13 -23.50 -3.49 41.26
C PRO A 13 -24.24 -2.42 40.45
N GLN A 14 -24.13 -1.13 40.78
CA GLN A 14 -24.75 -0.04 40.03
C GLN A 14 -23.98 0.31 38.72
N LEU A 15 -22.71 -0.11 38.61
CA LEU A 15 -21.90 0.09 37.43
C LEU A 15 -22.16 -0.96 36.35
N LEU A 16 -22.64 -2.15 36.72
CA LEU A 16 -22.76 -3.31 35.83
C LEU A 16 -24.10 -3.40 35.08
N HIS A 17 -25.16 -2.68 35.50
CA HIS A 17 -26.50 -2.83 34.97
C HIS A 17 -27.17 -1.51 34.59
N HIS A 18 -26.52 -0.70 33.71
CA HIS A 18 -27.25 0.40 33.09
C HIS A 18 -28.18 -0.15 32.01
N GLU A 19 -29.47 0.26 32.05
CA GLU A 19 -30.51 -0.19 31.08
C GLU A 19 -30.14 -0.03 29.60
N PHE A 20 -29.19 0.89 29.32
CA PHE A 20 -28.75 1.23 27.97
C PHE A 20 -27.53 0.44 27.49
N ASN A 21 -26.90 -0.39 28.34
CA ASN A 21 -25.70 -1.15 27.94
C ASN A 21 -25.96 -2.21 26.88
N MET A 22 -27.21 -2.59 26.67
CA MET A 22 -27.63 -3.52 25.63
C MET A 22 -27.81 -2.88 24.24
N LEU A 23 -27.72 -1.55 24.13
CA LEU A 23 -27.84 -0.86 22.85
C LEU A 23 -26.56 -1.04 22.01
N GLY A 24 -26.74 -1.55 20.80
CA GLY A 24 -25.69 -1.67 19.81
C GLY A 24 -25.57 -0.46 18.89
N LEU A 25 -24.52 -0.42 18.05
CA LEU A 25 -24.34 0.62 17.07
C LEU A 25 -25.53 0.75 16.11
N ALA A 26 -26.10 -0.38 15.68
CA ALA A 26 -27.28 -0.42 14.81
C ALA A 26 -28.50 0.25 15.46
N ASP A 27 -28.72 0.04 16.76
CA ASP A 27 -29.82 0.66 17.50
C ASP A 27 -29.70 2.19 17.52
N LEU A 28 -28.48 2.68 17.75
CA LEU A 28 -28.21 4.13 17.76
C LEU A 28 -28.41 4.75 16.38
N LEU A 29 -27.96 4.06 15.33
CA LEU A 29 -28.15 4.51 13.95
C LEU A 29 -29.62 4.52 13.56
N MET A 30 -30.40 3.48 13.92
CA MET A 30 -31.86 3.44 13.69
C MET A 30 -32.58 4.57 14.41
N ALA A 31 -32.30 4.77 15.69
CA ALA A 31 -32.92 5.85 16.47
C ALA A 31 -32.58 7.24 15.90
N ARG A 32 -31.32 7.46 15.53
CA ARG A 32 -30.87 8.69 14.91
C ARG A 32 -31.54 8.92 13.56
N GLU A 33 -31.55 7.95 12.67
CA GLU A 33 -32.12 8.05 11.32
C GLU A 33 -33.61 8.40 11.37
N LYS A 34 -34.37 7.70 12.20
CA LYS A 34 -35.80 7.96 12.41
C LYS A 34 -36.11 9.38 12.84
N ASN A 35 -35.24 9.99 13.66
CA ASN A 35 -35.45 11.30 14.26
C ASN A 35 -34.57 12.41 13.64
N HIS A 36 -33.72 12.09 12.65
CA HIS A 36 -32.69 12.99 12.17
C HIS A 36 -33.25 14.30 11.61
N VAL A 37 -34.28 14.23 10.76
CA VAL A 37 -34.90 15.42 10.14
C VAL A 37 -35.49 16.33 11.22
N GLU A 38 -36.13 15.79 12.24
CA GLU A 38 -36.66 16.56 13.35
C GLU A 38 -35.54 17.19 14.18
N LEU A 39 -34.49 16.46 14.49
CA LEU A 39 -33.34 16.99 15.21
C LEU A 39 -32.66 18.14 14.45
N MET A 40 -32.42 17.97 13.16
CA MET A 40 -31.74 18.99 12.33
C MET A 40 -32.61 20.22 12.02
N ARG A 41 -33.94 20.15 12.14
CA ARG A 41 -34.82 21.29 12.02
C ARG A 41 -34.75 22.22 13.22
N LYS A 42 -34.27 21.76 14.37
CA LYS A 42 -34.11 22.59 15.56
C LYS A 42 -33.03 23.65 15.32
N LYS A 43 -33.33 24.91 15.52
CA LYS A 43 -32.47 26.08 15.16
C LYS A 43 -31.06 26.02 15.75
N ASN A 44 -30.93 25.35 16.90
CA ASN A 44 -29.70 25.30 17.67
C ASN A 44 -28.85 24.05 17.34
N VAL A 45 -29.40 23.04 16.66
CA VAL A 45 -28.70 21.80 16.30
C VAL A 45 -27.83 22.00 15.06
N VAL A 46 -26.57 21.58 15.13
CA VAL A 46 -25.57 21.70 14.06
C VAL A 46 -25.11 20.37 13.51
N GLY A 47 -25.32 19.27 14.23
CA GLY A 47 -24.93 17.94 13.81
C GLY A 47 -25.35 16.88 14.81
N THR A 48 -25.23 15.62 14.37
CA THR A 48 -25.49 14.44 15.19
C THR A 48 -24.40 13.42 14.98
N ALA A 49 -24.14 12.59 16.01
CA ALA A 49 -23.25 11.43 15.90
C ALA A 49 -23.73 10.30 16.79
N VAL A 50 -23.08 9.16 16.75
CA VAL A 50 -23.33 8.05 17.69
C VAL A 50 -22.07 7.77 18.49
N GLY A 51 -22.23 7.42 19.76
CA GLY A 51 -21.11 7.20 20.64
C GLY A 51 -21.51 6.78 22.05
N LEU A 52 -20.67 7.10 23.00
CA LEU A 52 -20.89 6.90 24.43
C LEU A 52 -21.20 8.23 25.12
N TYR A 53 -22.06 8.17 26.14
CA TYR A 53 -22.49 9.35 26.86
C TYR A 53 -21.33 10.07 27.53
N LEU A 54 -21.14 11.35 27.21
CA LEU A 54 -20.07 12.17 27.74
C LEU A 54 -20.39 12.67 29.16
N ILE A 55 -19.55 12.33 30.10
CA ILE A 55 -19.67 12.73 31.51
C ILE A 55 -18.77 13.95 31.74
N ARG A 56 -19.31 15.05 32.28
CA ARG A 56 -18.50 16.21 32.66
C ARG A 56 -17.50 15.84 33.74
N ARG A 57 -16.35 16.42 33.69
CA ARG A 57 -15.28 16.19 34.71
C ARG A 57 -15.68 16.65 36.10
N SER A 58 -16.53 17.67 36.14
CA SER A 58 -17.10 18.19 37.39
C SER A 58 -18.21 17.33 38.00
N ASP A 59 -18.77 16.38 37.20
CA ASP A 59 -19.85 15.54 37.69
C ASP A 59 -19.30 14.46 38.65
N PRO A 60 -19.79 14.37 39.90
CA PRO A 60 -19.38 13.32 40.83
C PRO A 60 -19.97 11.98 40.40
N TRP A 61 -19.30 10.88 40.70
CA TRP A 61 -19.81 9.54 40.50
C TRP A 61 -19.56 8.66 41.75
N PRO A 62 -20.51 7.82 42.13
CA PRO A 62 -21.89 7.80 41.67
C PRO A 62 -22.62 9.07 42.08
N PRO A 63 -23.69 9.47 41.30
CA PRO A 63 -24.40 10.69 41.60
C PRO A 63 -25.17 10.56 42.93
N ARG A 64 -24.56 11.03 44.00
CA ARG A 64 -25.16 10.97 45.36
C ARG A 64 -26.28 11.98 45.54
N ILE A 65 -26.28 13.06 44.76
CA ILE A 65 -27.28 14.12 44.78
C ILE A 65 -27.48 14.60 43.33
N PRO A 66 -28.72 14.68 42.79
CA PRO A 66 -28.94 15.33 41.52
C PRO A 66 -28.46 16.77 41.59
N PRO A 67 -27.52 17.20 40.72
CA PRO A 67 -27.01 18.56 40.79
C PRO A 67 -28.16 19.55 40.51
N LYS A 68 -28.35 20.54 41.39
CA LYS A 68 -29.40 21.56 41.25
C LYS A 68 -29.24 22.42 39.97
N LYS A 69 -28.03 22.56 39.47
CA LYS A 69 -27.71 23.13 38.12
C LYS A 69 -26.66 22.28 37.46
N ARG A 70 -26.97 21.74 36.32
CA ARG A 70 -25.99 21.08 35.47
C ARG A 70 -25.41 22.14 34.53
N GLY A 71 -24.12 22.40 34.61
CA GLY A 71 -23.43 23.30 33.71
C GLY A 71 -23.37 22.79 32.28
N VAL A 72 -22.85 23.60 31.37
CA VAL A 72 -22.65 23.29 29.95
C VAL A 72 -21.82 22.01 29.78
N ARG A 73 -22.16 21.17 28.82
CA ARG A 73 -21.35 20.02 28.39
C ARG A 73 -20.72 20.36 27.06
N THR A 74 -19.39 20.32 26.99
CA THR A 74 -18.60 20.52 25.77
C THR A 74 -17.69 19.33 25.53
N LEU A 75 -17.06 19.25 24.35
CA LEU A 75 -16.07 18.21 24.06
C LEU A 75 -14.85 18.33 24.98
N GLY A 76 -14.43 19.56 25.30
CA GLY A 76 -13.27 19.85 26.14
C GLY A 76 -13.48 19.53 27.61
N ASN A 77 -14.67 19.75 28.16
CA ASN A 77 -14.93 19.58 29.59
C ASN A 77 -15.51 18.19 29.96
N SER A 78 -15.79 17.35 28.98
CA SER A 78 -16.45 16.07 29.16
C SER A 78 -15.68 14.94 28.52
N HIS A 79 -15.81 13.71 29.03
CA HIS A 79 -15.12 12.56 28.52
C HIS A 79 -15.93 11.27 28.75
N VAL A 80 -15.56 10.21 28.04
CA VAL A 80 -16.08 8.86 28.27
C VAL A 80 -15.47 8.31 29.55
N ARG A 81 -16.29 7.68 30.37
CA ARG A 81 -15.86 6.94 31.58
C ARG A 81 -16.21 5.46 31.44
N PRO A 82 -15.63 4.55 32.24
CA PRO A 82 -15.91 3.12 32.14
C PRO A 82 -17.41 2.76 32.24
N TYR A 83 -18.20 3.62 32.87
CA TYR A 83 -19.65 3.46 33.01
C TYR A 83 -20.49 4.31 32.04
N SER A 84 -19.87 4.96 31.05
CA SER A 84 -20.61 5.65 29.99
C SER A 84 -21.36 4.65 29.13
N TRP A 85 -22.60 4.97 28.79
CA TRP A 85 -23.51 4.11 28.03
C TRP A 85 -23.70 4.59 26.60
N PRO A 86 -24.14 3.72 25.68
CA PRO A 86 -24.44 4.07 24.29
C PRO A 86 -25.49 5.19 24.19
N CYS A 87 -25.28 6.15 23.30
CA CYS A 87 -26.20 7.25 23.08
C CYS A 87 -26.06 7.86 21.67
N VAL A 88 -27.07 8.66 21.30
CA VAL A 88 -26.98 9.61 20.19
C VAL A 88 -26.44 10.93 20.72
N LEU A 89 -25.34 11.41 20.13
CA LEU A 89 -24.79 12.72 20.40
C LEU A 89 -25.50 13.77 19.55
N VAL A 90 -25.95 14.87 20.14
CA VAL A 90 -26.54 16.00 19.44
C VAL A 90 -25.71 17.25 19.75
N PHE A 91 -25.10 17.79 18.71
CA PHE A 91 -24.25 18.97 18.79
C PHE A 91 -25.11 20.22 18.61
N VAL A 92 -24.97 21.18 19.55
CA VAL A 92 -25.74 22.42 19.53
C VAL A 92 -24.80 23.63 19.49
N LYS A 93 -25.30 24.74 18.91
CA LYS A 93 -24.54 26.01 18.86
C LYS A 93 -24.33 26.61 20.23
N LYS A 94 -25.33 26.44 21.12
CA LYS A 94 -25.32 27.03 22.44
C LYS A 94 -26.10 26.15 23.40
N TRP A 95 -25.55 25.95 24.59
CA TRP A 95 -26.27 25.30 25.67
C TRP A 95 -27.30 26.25 26.24
N GLU A 96 -28.57 25.88 26.20
CA GLU A 96 -29.67 26.64 26.80
C GLU A 96 -30.50 25.73 27.71
N ASP A 97 -30.96 26.29 28.81
CA ASP A 97 -31.84 25.57 29.73
C ASP A 97 -33.21 25.31 29.07
N ASP A 98 -33.80 24.16 29.35
CA ASP A 98 -35.10 23.74 28.79
C ASP A 98 -36.23 24.80 28.95
N HIS A 99 -36.11 25.67 29.96
CA HIS A 99 -37.08 26.76 30.23
C HIS A 99 -36.98 27.94 29.27
N HIS A 100 -35.85 28.11 28.61
CA HIS A 100 -35.62 29.18 27.65
C HIS A 100 -35.87 28.74 26.21
N LEU A 101 -36.06 27.43 25.98
CA LEU A 101 -36.33 26.89 24.66
C LEU A 101 -37.85 26.67 24.42
N GLY A 102 -38.31 27.07 23.26
CA GLY A 102 -39.64 26.66 22.80
C GLY A 102 -39.76 25.15 22.70
N PRO A 103 -40.98 24.61 22.78
CA PRO A 103 -41.21 23.16 22.72
C PRO A 103 -40.57 22.49 21.48
N ASP A 104 -40.61 23.19 20.33
CA ASP A 104 -40.11 22.68 19.05
C ASP A 104 -38.57 22.71 18.96
N ASP A 105 -37.92 23.58 19.71
CA ASP A 105 -36.47 23.72 19.72
C ASP A 105 -35.78 22.83 20.77
N ARG A 106 -36.53 22.22 21.70
CA ARG A 106 -35.97 21.34 22.72
C ARG A 106 -35.49 20.04 22.10
N VAL A 107 -34.25 19.66 22.41
CA VAL A 107 -33.69 18.36 22.07
C VAL A 107 -34.26 17.31 23.06
N PRO A 108 -34.90 16.22 22.58
CA PRO A 108 -35.46 15.21 23.47
C PRO A 108 -34.32 14.50 24.25
N ARG A 109 -34.60 14.11 25.49
CA ARG A 109 -33.62 13.39 26.32
C ARG A 109 -33.43 11.95 25.91
N SER A 110 -34.39 11.38 25.19
CA SER A 110 -34.35 10.02 24.66
C SER A 110 -35.08 9.95 23.32
N LEU A 111 -34.58 9.13 22.44
CA LEU A 111 -35.25 8.68 21.23
C LEU A 111 -35.81 7.27 21.45
N TYR A 112 -36.73 6.85 20.60
CA TYR A 112 -37.38 5.55 20.73
C TYR A 112 -37.23 4.73 19.47
N LEU A 113 -36.85 3.47 19.63
CA LEU A 113 -36.88 2.47 18.59
C LEU A 113 -38.32 1.99 18.32
N GLU A 114 -38.53 1.19 17.30
CA GLU A 114 -39.87 0.64 16.96
C GLU A 114 -40.39 -0.33 18.03
N ASP A 115 -39.50 -1.01 18.72
CA ASP A 115 -39.77 -1.92 19.83
C ASP A 115 -39.89 -1.19 21.19
N ASN A 116 -40.01 0.16 21.19
CA ASN A 116 -40.11 1.02 22.35
C ASN A 116 -38.87 1.05 23.27
N ARG A 117 -37.74 0.43 22.87
CA ARG A 117 -36.46 0.66 23.61
C ARG A 117 -36.08 2.11 23.55
N LYS A 118 -35.59 2.64 24.67
CA LYS A 118 -35.12 4.02 24.78
C LYS A 118 -33.65 4.09 24.37
N VAL A 119 -33.32 5.08 23.54
CA VAL A 119 -31.96 5.45 23.18
C VAL A 119 -31.66 6.82 23.77
N PRO A 120 -30.71 6.92 24.70
CA PRO A 120 -30.38 8.21 25.34
C PRO A 120 -29.83 9.23 24.35
N VAL A 121 -30.07 10.48 24.61
CA VAL A 121 -29.49 11.62 23.87
C VAL A 121 -28.51 12.36 24.75
N CYS A 122 -27.30 12.56 24.27
CA CYS A 122 -26.28 13.39 24.91
C CYS A 122 -26.12 14.70 24.14
N VAL A 123 -26.63 15.77 24.69
CA VAL A 123 -26.47 17.12 24.10
C VAL A 123 -25.08 17.67 24.45
N VAL A 124 -24.38 18.22 23.46
CA VAL A 124 -23.03 18.77 23.58
C VAL A 124 -23.01 20.15 22.91
N GLU A 125 -22.57 21.17 23.63
CA GLU A 125 -22.30 22.47 23.03
C GLU A 125 -21.02 22.36 22.19
N ALA A 126 -21.14 22.63 20.89
CA ALA A 126 -20.07 22.54 19.95
C ALA A 126 -20.37 23.42 18.72
N PRO A 127 -20.41 24.76 18.87
CA PRO A 127 -20.63 25.67 17.76
C PRO A 127 -19.47 25.56 16.75
N PRO A 128 -19.74 25.23 15.49
CA PRO A 128 -18.72 25.14 14.46
C PRO A 128 -18.19 26.52 14.11
N VAL A 129 -16.87 26.64 14.04
CA VAL A 129 -16.18 27.85 13.58
C VAL A 129 -15.59 27.60 12.21
N LEU A 130 -15.82 28.51 11.27
CA LEU A 130 -15.18 28.49 9.98
C LEU A 130 -13.72 28.94 10.13
N LEU A 131 -12.80 28.02 9.82
CA LEU A 131 -11.37 28.34 9.85
C LEU A 131 -10.96 29.00 8.53
N ASN A 132 -10.64 30.27 8.59
CA ASN A 132 -9.93 30.97 7.54
C ASN A 132 -8.47 31.08 7.94
N GLN A 133 -7.79 29.92 8.09
CA GLN A 133 -6.38 29.91 8.48
C GLN A 133 -5.47 29.91 7.23
N PRO A 134 -4.42 30.72 7.22
CA PRO A 134 -3.41 30.68 6.17
C PRO A 134 -2.63 29.33 6.24
N ASN A 135 -2.04 28.96 5.12
CA ASN A 135 -1.13 27.80 5.09
C ASN A 135 -0.09 27.87 6.21
N PRO A 136 0.24 26.76 6.85
CA PRO A 136 1.19 26.72 7.94
C PRO A 136 2.57 27.22 7.48
N ARG A 137 3.20 28.07 8.29
CA ARG A 137 4.50 28.68 7.97
C ARG A 137 5.70 27.77 8.23
N ASN A 138 5.55 26.76 9.08
CA ASN A 138 6.63 25.88 9.54
C ASN A 138 6.39 24.42 9.17
N VAL A 139 6.32 24.15 7.86
CA VAL A 139 6.17 22.79 7.36
C VAL A 139 7.55 22.16 7.19
N LEU A 140 7.73 20.97 7.74
CA LEU A 140 8.96 20.20 7.58
C LEU A 140 8.91 19.44 6.26
N PHE A 141 9.79 19.83 5.34
CA PHE A 141 10.00 19.10 4.09
C PHE A 141 11.12 18.07 4.24
N PRO A 142 11.03 16.91 3.58
CA PRO A 142 12.07 15.90 3.62
C PRO A 142 13.34 16.38 2.92
N SER A 143 14.51 15.96 3.44
CA SER A 143 15.80 16.27 2.81
C SER A 143 16.21 15.22 1.79
N TYR A 144 15.80 13.96 1.96
CA TYR A 144 16.30 12.85 1.12
C TYR A 144 15.22 11.83 0.75
N ARG A 145 14.42 11.31 1.72
CA ARG A 145 13.38 10.31 1.48
C ARG A 145 12.00 10.86 1.82
N MET A 146 11.01 10.43 1.05
CA MET A 146 9.60 10.76 1.24
C MET A 146 8.84 9.56 1.81
N GLY A 147 7.73 9.83 2.48
CA GLY A 147 6.86 8.82 3.06
C GLY A 147 5.62 9.45 3.65
N GLY A 148 4.84 8.68 4.41
CA GLY A 148 3.68 9.20 5.12
C GLY A 148 4.07 10.31 6.11
N GLY A 149 3.20 11.29 6.30
CA GLY A 149 3.42 12.45 7.16
C GLY A 149 4.17 13.62 6.50
N PHE A 150 4.76 13.44 5.31
CA PHE A 150 5.42 14.52 4.58
C PHE A 150 4.45 15.32 3.70
N PRO A 151 4.80 16.59 3.38
CA PRO A 151 3.94 17.46 2.61
C PRO A 151 3.95 17.15 1.12
N VAL A 152 2.79 17.29 0.49
CA VAL A 152 2.62 17.44 -0.96
C VAL A 152 2.13 18.82 -1.31
N ILE A 153 2.50 19.29 -2.48
CA ILE A 153 2.12 20.58 -3.04
C ILE A 153 1.47 20.32 -4.40
N ALA A 154 0.27 20.80 -4.58
CA ALA A 154 -0.39 20.83 -5.88
C ALA A 154 -0.82 22.25 -6.22
N ARG A 155 -0.88 22.55 -7.53
CA ARG A 155 -1.39 23.81 -8.04
C ARG A 155 -2.78 23.58 -8.61
N VAL A 156 -3.79 23.93 -7.83
CA VAL A 156 -5.18 23.84 -8.24
C VAL A 156 -5.72 25.25 -8.37
N GLN A 157 -6.27 25.59 -9.55
CA GLN A 157 -6.79 26.93 -9.84
C GLN A 157 -5.78 28.06 -9.55
N GLU A 158 -4.54 27.87 -10.01
CA GLU A 158 -3.40 28.80 -9.84
C GLU A 158 -2.95 29.08 -8.39
N ARG A 159 -3.48 28.33 -7.43
CA ARG A 159 -3.08 28.42 -6.02
C ARG A 159 -2.30 27.16 -5.60
N GLU A 160 -1.31 27.37 -4.76
CA GLU A 160 -0.62 26.26 -4.12
C GLU A 160 -1.45 25.75 -2.94
N HIS A 161 -1.81 24.47 -3.00
CA HIS A 161 -2.47 23.72 -1.93
C HIS A 161 -1.48 22.78 -1.30
N LEU A 162 -1.52 22.72 0.02
CA LEU A 162 -0.66 21.85 0.83
C LEU A 162 -1.51 20.76 1.48
N ALA A 163 -1.03 19.53 1.44
CA ALA A 163 -1.60 18.40 2.17
C ALA A 163 -0.50 17.46 2.67
N SER A 164 -0.88 16.50 3.48
CA SER A 164 0.00 15.44 3.97
C SER A 164 -0.13 14.19 3.10
N ILE A 165 0.97 13.48 2.91
CA ILE A 165 0.96 12.09 2.45
C ILE A 165 0.49 11.23 3.61
N GLY A 166 -0.53 10.41 3.41
CA GLY A 166 -1.02 9.48 4.42
C GLY A 166 -0.13 8.24 4.54
N CYS A 167 -0.08 7.48 3.47
CA CYS A 167 0.71 6.26 3.34
C CYS A 167 0.91 5.93 1.86
N LEU A 168 1.68 4.88 1.59
CA LEU A 168 1.80 4.32 0.26
C LEU A 168 0.77 3.21 0.05
N LEU A 169 0.20 3.18 -1.15
CA LEU A 169 -0.78 2.19 -1.60
C LEU A 169 -0.34 1.59 -2.93
N THR A 170 -0.86 0.42 -3.25
CA THR A 170 -0.66 -0.23 -4.55
C THR A 170 -1.94 -0.90 -5.02
N ASP A 171 -2.12 -1.01 -6.33
CA ASP A 171 -3.10 -1.87 -6.97
C ASP A 171 -2.46 -3.14 -7.57
N GLY A 172 -1.26 -3.47 -7.07
CA GLY A 172 -0.45 -4.59 -7.54
C GLY A 172 0.47 -4.24 -8.69
N HIS A 173 0.24 -3.12 -9.35
CA HIS A 173 0.98 -2.72 -10.54
C HIS A 173 1.57 -1.32 -10.41
N THR A 174 0.92 -0.46 -9.68
CA THR A 174 1.28 0.95 -9.57
C THR A 174 1.38 1.34 -8.10
N THR A 175 2.42 2.06 -7.77
CA THR A 175 2.57 2.66 -6.44
C THR A 175 1.94 4.04 -6.41
N TYR A 176 1.12 4.25 -5.40
CA TYR A 176 0.43 5.50 -5.16
C TYR A 176 0.81 6.08 -3.80
N ALA A 177 0.85 7.40 -3.72
CA ALA A 177 0.82 8.11 -2.44
C ALA A 177 -0.61 8.56 -2.15
N LEU A 178 -1.12 8.21 -0.97
CA LEU A 178 -2.45 8.60 -0.50
C LEU A 178 -2.43 10.02 0.02
N THR A 179 -3.40 10.83 -0.37
CA THR A 179 -3.65 12.18 0.16
C THR A 179 -5.10 12.59 -0.07
N SER A 180 -5.44 13.86 0.09
CA SER A 180 -6.79 14.38 -0.16
C SER A 180 -6.99 14.82 -1.62
N ARG A 181 -8.19 14.57 -2.17
CA ARG A 181 -8.55 14.90 -3.55
C ARG A 181 -8.54 16.41 -3.80
N HIS A 182 -9.02 17.22 -2.85
CA HIS A 182 -9.06 18.69 -3.02
C HIS A 182 -7.66 19.29 -3.25
N VAL A 183 -6.58 18.55 -2.92
CA VAL A 183 -5.19 18.95 -3.20
C VAL A 183 -4.69 18.35 -4.51
N THR A 184 -4.98 17.07 -4.79
CA THR A 184 -4.47 16.45 -6.02
C THR A 184 -5.15 16.95 -7.29
N GLY A 185 -6.36 17.52 -7.18
CA GLY A 185 -7.09 18.05 -8.32
C GLY A 185 -7.64 16.97 -9.26
N GLU A 186 -7.75 17.31 -10.54
CA GLU A 186 -8.26 16.40 -11.57
C GLU A 186 -7.20 15.38 -12.01
N PRO A 187 -7.59 14.19 -12.50
CA PRO A 187 -6.67 13.18 -12.99
C PRO A 187 -5.71 13.73 -14.06
N GLY A 188 -4.41 13.51 -13.86
CA GLY A 188 -3.34 13.97 -14.75
C GLY A 188 -2.67 15.26 -14.28
N GLU A 189 -3.21 15.96 -13.29
CA GLU A 189 -2.54 17.12 -12.70
C GLU A 189 -1.25 16.71 -11.99
N VAL A 190 -0.20 17.52 -12.17
CA VAL A 190 1.14 17.23 -11.65
C VAL A 190 1.22 17.65 -10.18
N VAL A 191 1.74 16.75 -9.36
CA VAL A 191 1.92 16.95 -7.92
C VAL A 191 3.41 17.05 -7.60
N TYR A 192 3.74 17.96 -6.68
CA TYR A 192 5.10 18.28 -6.29
C TYR A 192 5.29 18.14 -4.78
N THR A 193 6.54 18.10 -4.37
CA THR A 193 6.99 18.38 -2.99
C THR A 193 8.27 19.21 -3.03
N ARG A 194 8.85 19.48 -1.86
CA ARG A 194 10.22 19.98 -1.77
C ARG A 194 11.11 18.92 -1.15
N LEU A 195 12.22 18.62 -1.79
CA LEU A 195 13.21 17.65 -1.34
C LEU A 195 14.57 18.32 -1.29
N GLY A 196 15.20 18.37 -0.12
CA GLY A 196 16.43 19.13 0.06
C GLY A 196 16.31 20.63 -0.22
N GLY A 197 15.11 21.20 -0.13
CA GLY A 197 14.81 22.60 -0.42
C GLY A 197 14.38 22.89 -1.86
N GLU A 198 14.57 21.95 -2.79
CA GLU A 198 14.20 22.11 -4.20
C GLU A 198 12.80 21.53 -4.50
N SER A 199 12.07 22.17 -5.42
CA SER A 199 10.76 21.66 -5.87
C SER A 199 10.98 20.45 -6.77
N VAL A 200 10.44 19.32 -6.36
CA VAL A 200 10.56 18.04 -7.06
C VAL A 200 9.17 17.54 -7.44
N ARG A 201 8.98 17.20 -8.69
CA ARG A 201 7.81 16.48 -9.16
C ARG A 201 7.82 15.07 -8.59
N ILE A 202 6.70 14.63 -8.01
CA ILE A 202 6.59 13.30 -7.39
C ILE A 202 5.64 12.36 -8.16
N GLY A 203 4.79 12.90 -9.01
CA GLY A 203 3.84 12.12 -9.77
C GLY A 203 2.70 12.94 -10.33
N VAL A 204 1.64 12.23 -10.68
CA VAL A 204 0.41 12.83 -11.21
C VAL A 204 -0.82 12.33 -10.45
N SER A 205 -1.83 13.18 -10.36
CA SER A 205 -3.13 12.81 -9.83
C SER A 205 -3.72 11.63 -10.60
N SER A 206 -4.10 10.57 -9.89
CA SER A 206 -4.66 9.37 -10.47
C SER A 206 -6.17 9.50 -10.71
N ARG A 207 -6.72 8.61 -11.56
CA ARG A 207 -8.18 8.42 -11.68
C ARG A 207 -8.79 7.72 -10.45
N LYS A 208 -7.98 7.08 -9.64
CA LYS A 208 -8.40 6.47 -8.36
C LYS A 208 -8.61 7.57 -7.32
N GLN A 209 -9.82 8.13 -7.30
CA GLN A 209 -10.24 9.25 -6.45
C GLN A 209 -11.63 9.04 -5.90
N LEU A 210 -11.90 9.53 -4.68
CA LEU A 210 -13.20 9.50 -4.04
C LEU A 210 -13.55 10.88 -3.50
N THR A 211 -14.69 11.43 -3.89
CA THR A 211 -15.22 12.66 -3.30
C THR A 211 -16.26 12.33 -2.24
N ARG A 212 -17.23 11.50 -2.60
CA ARG A 212 -18.34 11.08 -1.75
C ARG A 212 -18.96 9.79 -2.30
N LYS A 213 -19.56 9.00 -1.42
CA LYS A 213 -20.36 7.83 -1.77
C LYS A 213 -21.67 7.86 -0.99
N LEU A 214 -22.74 7.30 -1.53
CA LEU A 214 -23.96 7.11 -0.73
C LEU A 214 -23.61 6.21 0.47
N PHE A 215 -24.08 6.63 1.64
CA PHE A 215 -23.83 5.85 2.87
C PHE A 215 -24.31 4.41 2.75
N SER A 216 -25.46 4.20 2.12
CA SER A 216 -26.02 2.86 1.88
C SER A 216 -25.25 2.02 0.86
N GLU A 217 -24.41 2.60 0.01
CA GLU A 217 -23.52 1.84 -0.87
C GLU A 217 -22.31 1.28 -0.11
N VAL A 218 -21.84 2.03 0.88
CA VAL A 218 -20.67 1.64 1.69
C VAL A 218 -21.09 0.74 2.85
N TYR A 219 -22.19 1.07 3.50
CA TYR A 219 -22.72 0.38 4.67
C TYR A 219 -24.16 -0.10 4.45
N PRO A 220 -24.38 -1.10 3.58
CA PRO A 220 -25.74 -1.51 3.17
C PRO A 220 -26.56 -2.16 4.30
N ALA A 221 -25.92 -2.69 5.33
CA ALA A 221 -26.61 -3.29 6.47
C ALA A 221 -27.21 -2.26 7.43
N TRP A 222 -26.89 -0.97 7.29
CA TRP A 222 -27.32 0.06 8.23
C TRP A 222 -28.40 0.98 7.64
N PRO A 223 -29.36 1.42 8.46
CA PRO A 223 -30.60 2.04 8.00
C PRO A 223 -30.46 3.51 7.56
N VAL A 224 -29.26 4.04 7.40
CA VAL A 224 -29.03 5.47 7.06
C VAL A 224 -29.35 5.73 5.61
N LYS A 225 -30.31 6.64 5.38
CA LYS A 225 -30.77 7.05 4.05
C LYS A 225 -30.48 8.53 3.80
N LYS A 226 -30.40 8.92 2.53
CA LYS A 226 -30.21 10.33 2.09
C LYS A 226 -28.98 11.02 2.74
N ALA A 227 -27.93 10.28 2.94
CA ALA A 227 -26.66 10.82 3.41
C ALA A 227 -25.52 10.33 2.52
N TYR A 228 -24.53 11.20 2.31
CA TYR A 228 -23.29 10.86 1.65
C TYR A 228 -22.19 10.68 2.69
N LEU A 229 -21.43 9.62 2.56
CA LEU A 229 -20.14 9.53 3.21
C LEU A 229 -19.18 10.48 2.51
N HIS A 230 -18.64 11.45 3.25
CA HIS A 230 -17.65 12.38 2.74
C HIS A 230 -16.28 11.70 2.80
N MET A 231 -15.56 11.66 1.69
CA MET A 231 -14.31 10.91 1.60
C MET A 231 -13.12 11.80 1.25
N ASP A 232 -13.23 12.56 0.17
CA ASP A 232 -12.21 13.51 -0.30
C ASP A 232 -10.80 12.89 -0.42
N ILE A 233 -10.72 11.73 -1.03
CA ILE A 233 -9.49 10.95 -1.19
C ILE A 233 -8.94 11.08 -2.60
N GLY A 234 -7.64 11.36 -2.72
CA GLY A 234 -6.90 11.37 -3.96
C GLY A 234 -5.64 10.49 -3.88
N LEU A 235 -5.36 9.76 -4.95
CA LEU A 235 -4.13 9.01 -5.08
C LEU A 235 -3.20 9.68 -6.10
N ILE A 236 -1.95 9.82 -5.75
CA ILE A 236 -0.89 10.31 -6.63
C ILE A 236 -0.17 9.09 -7.18
N ARG A 237 -0.25 8.86 -8.50
CA ARG A 237 0.58 7.86 -9.17
C ARG A 237 2.03 8.36 -9.17
N LEU A 238 2.90 7.66 -8.50
CA LEU A 238 4.30 8.07 -8.36
C LEU A 238 5.07 7.88 -9.66
N ASP A 239 5.95 8.83 -9.96
CA ASP A 239 6.83 8.76 -11.14
C ASP A 239 8.11 7.94 -10.85
N ASP A 240 8.63 8.02 -9.63
CA ASP A 240 9.84 7.36 -9.17
C ASP A 240 9.71 7.05 -7.67
N VAL A 241 9.87 5.80 -7.31
CA VAL A 241 9.73 5.30 -5.95
C VAL A 241 11.05 5.16 -5.21
N SER A 242 12.19 5.35 -5.86
CA SER A 242 13.54 5.18 -5.28
C SER A 242 13.81 6.03 -4.04
N ARG A 243 13.08 7.14 -3.89
CA ARG A 243 13.21 8.08 -2.75
C ARG A 243 12.07 7.96 -1.75
N TRP A 244 11.29 6.90 -1.81
CA TRP A 244 10.16 6.70 -0.93
C TRP A 244 10.44 5.65 0.15
N THR A 245 9.67 5.71 1.20
CA THR A 245 9.62 4.71 2.26
C THR A 245 8.17 4.44 2.62
N ALA A 246 7.84 3.20 2.93
CA ALA A 246 6.52 2.82 3.45
C ALA A 246 6.28 3.30 4.89
N GLN A 247 7.33 3.75 5.57
CA GLN A 247 7.20 4.27 6.93
C GLN A 247 6.47 5.63 6.94
N VAL A 248 5.79 5.90 8.03
CA VAL A 248 5.19 7.20 8.32
C VAL A 248 6.08 7.96 9.30
N PHE A 249 6.43 9.19 8.96
CA PHE A 249 7.31 10.03 9.78
C PHE A 249 6.74 10.18 11.20
N GLY A 250 7.58 10.03 12.20
CA GLY A 250 7.17 10.10 13.62
C GLY A 250 6.29 8.94 14.13
N ILE A 251 5.86 8.02 13.26
CA ILE A 251 5.08 6.82 13.60
C ILE A 251 5.93 5.55 13.42
N GLY A 252 6.72 5.49 12.34
CA GLY A 252 7.53 4.33 11.98
C GLY A 252 6.83 3.39 11.01
N GLN A 253 7.15 2.11 11.11
CA GLN A 253 6.55 1.04 10.32
C GLN A 253 5.08 0.83 10.72
N MET A 254 4.22 0.62 9.73
CA MET A 254 2.79 0.37 9.92
C MET A 254 2.51 -1.11 10.13
N GLY A 255 1.51 -1.40 10.97
CA GLY A 255 0.89 -2.71 11.06
C GLY A 255 -0.14 -2.95 9.94
N GLU A 256 -0.90 -4.03 10.07
CA GLU A 256 -2.02 -4.31 9.17
C GLU A 256 -3.12 -3.27 9.29
N VAL A 257 -3.80 -2.99 8.15
CA VAL A 257 -4.96 -2.11 8.19
C VAL A 257 -6.04 -2.70 9.11
N ALA A 258 -6.61 -1.86 9.95
CA ALA A 258 -7.78 -2.27 10.72
C ALA A 258 -8.93 -2.56 9.73
N ALA A 259 -9.28 -3.84 9.57
CA ALA A 259 -10.37 -4.26 8.70
C ALA A 259 -11.72 -3.84 9.31
N LEU A 260 -12.12 -2.60 9.03
CA LEU A 260 -13.37 -2.03 9.51
C LEU A 260 -14.42 -2.02 8.39
N GLY A 261 -15.61 -2.50 8.73
CA GLY A 261 -16.74 -2.55 7.81
C GLY A 261 -18.03 -2.72 8.58
N ASN A 262 -19.13 -3.11 7.91
CA ASN A 262 -20.42 -3.32 8.54
C ASN A 262 -20.39 -4.21 9.80
N ASP A 263 -19.51 -5.21 9.80
CA ASP A 263 -19.46 -6.23 10.84
C ASP A 263 -18.50 -5.89 11.99
N ASN A 264 -17.55 -4.97 11.76
CA ASN A 264 -16.44 -4.74 12.68
C ASN A 264 -16.44 -3.35 13.32
N ILE A 265 -17.03 -2.34 12.69
CA ILE A 265 -17.17 -1.01 13.30
C ILE A 265 -18.13 -1.15 14.48
N SER A 266 -17.69 -0.74 15.65
CA SER A 266 -18.49 -0.86 16.88
C SER A 266 -18.19 0.27 17.85
N LEU A 267 -19.05 0.41 18.86
CA LEU A 267 -18.88 1.41 19.93
C LEU A 267 -17.60 1.21 20.77
N ARG A 268 -16.94 0.06 20.62
CA ARG A 268 -15.62 -0.19 21.26
C ARG A 268 -14.50 0.73 20.74
N LEU A 269 -14.70 1.30 19.55
CA LEU A 269 -13.76 2.28 19.00
C LEU A 269 -13.86 3.65 19.67
N ILE A 270 -14.96 3.93 20.36
CA ILE A 270 -15.09 5.22 21.08
C ILE A 270 -14.10 5.28 22.24
N ASP A 271 -13.41 6.40 22.33
CA ASP A 271 -12.30 6.70 23.24
C ASP A 271 -11.04 5.84 23.00
N ALA A 272 -11.00 5.06 21.93
CA ALA A 272 -9.78 4.37 21.52
C ALA A 272 -8.68 5.39 21.22
N PRO A 273 -7.46 5.20 21.80
CA PRO A 273 -6.35 6.10 21.59
C PRO A 273 -5.82 5.95 20.14
N VAL A 274 -5.64 7.08 19.47
CA VAL A 274 -5.10 7.14 18.11
C VAL A 274 -3.96 8.14 18.03
N LYS A 275 -3.05 7.92 17.07
CA LYS A 275 -1.96 8.83 16.75
C LYS A 275 -1.85 9.04 15.25
N ALA A 276 -1.33 10.17 14.84
CA ALA A 276 -1.08 10.49 13.43
C ALA A 276 0.09 11.47 13.33
N TYR A 277 0.67 11.58 12.14
CA TYR A 277 1.65 12.62 11.85
C TYR A 277 1.21 13.39 10.61
N GLY A 278 0.83 14.64 10.79
CA GLY A 278 0.48 15.56 9.72
C GLY A 278 1.60 16.55 9.43
N CYS A 279 1.75 16.95 8.18
CA CYS A 279 2.84 17.85 7.78
C CYS A 279 2.73 19.25 8.41
N ALA A 280 1.52 19.68 8.77
CA ALA A 280 1.25 20.97 9.40
C ALA A 280 1.32 20.91 10.92
N SER A 281 0.77 19.86 11.53
CA SER A 281 0.64 19.74 13.00
C SER A 281 1.72 18.85 13.63
N GLY A 282 2.50 18.11 12.85
CA GLY A 282 3.45 17.13 13.37
C GLY A 282 2.74 15.94 14.02
N LEU A 283 3.30 15.41 15.09
CA LEU A 283 2.75 14.27 15.82
C LEU A 283 1.50 14.67 16.61
N MET A 284 0.36 14.16 16.19
CA MET A 284 -0.92 14.33 16.88
C MET A 284 -1.27 13.07 17.68
N LYS A 285 -1.77 13.25 18.90
CA LYS A 285 -2.29 12.18 19.76
C LYS A 285 -3.74 12.51 20.09
N GLY A 286 -4.65 11.64 19.71
CA GLY A 286 -6.09 11.86 19.89
C GLY A 286 -6.81 10.62 20.41
N ALA A 287 -8.13 10.72 20.43
CA ALA A 287 -9.04 9.61 20.65
C ALA A 287 -10.28 9.76 19.75
N ILE A 288 -10.90 8.66 19.38
CA ILE A 288 -12.16 8.66 18.61
C ILE A 288 -13.28 9.13 19.54
N LYS A 289 -13.82 10.31 19.29
CA LYS A 289 -14.87 10.94 20.13
C LYS A 289 -16.28 10.49 19.76
N ALA A 290 -16.51 10.26 18.47
CA ALA A 290 -17.80 9.80 17.97
C ALA A 290 -17.63 9.07 16.63
N LEU A 291 -18.63 8.28 16.28
CA LEU A 291 -18.76 7.61 14.97
C LEU A 291 -19.89 8.28 14.19
N PHE A 292 -19.70 8.28 12.87
CA PHE A 292 -20.70 8.74 11.90
C PHE A 292 -21.27 10.14 12.21
N TYR A 293 -20.34 11.10 12.38
CA TYR A 293 -20.69 12.50 12.56
C TYR A 293 -21.40 13.01 11.32
N ARG A 294 -22.69 13.34 11.47
CA ARG A 294 -23.59 13.80 10.40
C ARG A 294 -23.88 15.28 10.56
N TYR A 295 -23.67 16.04 9.51
CA TYR A 295 -23.83 17.48 9.46
C TYR A 295 -24.44 17.91 8.11
N ALA A 296 -25.17 19.00 8.10
CA ALA A 296 -25.78 19.57 6.89
C ALA A 296 -24.81 20.55 6.23
N VAL A 297 -24.75 20.50 4.87
CA VAL A 297 -24.02 21.46 4.05
C VAL A 297 -24.99 22.12 3.14
N SER A 298 -25.59 23.11 3.10
CA SER A 298 -26.38 23.94 2.16
C SER A 298 -27.19 23.25 1.06
N SER A 299 -27.37 21.93 1.05
CA SER A 299 -28.12 21.18 0.03
C SER A 299 -29.05 20.14 0.67
N ASP A 300 -29.92 19.53 -0.12
CA ASP A 300 -30.92 18.55 0.34
C ASP A 300 -30.31 17.24 0.91
N TYR A 301 -29.01 17.14 0.99
CA TYR A 301 -28.28 15.96 1.47
C TYR A 301 -27.35 16.34 2.62
N ASP A 302 -27.27 15.44 3.58
CA ASP A 302 -26.29 15.53 4.65
C ASP A 302 -25.01 14.77 4.32
N TYR A 303 -23.93 15.19 4.94
CA TYR A 303 -22.64 14.53 4.89
C TYR A 303 -22.34 13.82 6.21
N VAL A 304 -21.66 12.66 6.10
CA VAL A 304 -21.24 11.84 7.24
C VAL A 304 -19.73 11.68 7.16
N SER A 305 -19.04 11.88 8.29
CA SER A 305 -17.67 11.45 8.52
C SER A 305 -17.69 10.18 9.36
N ASP A 306 -16.91 9.16 9.01
CA ASP A 306 -16.85 7.92 9.77
C ASP A 306 -16.40 8.17 11.21
N PHE A 307 -15.35 8.97 11.36
CA PHE A 307 -14.73 9.26 12.65
C PHE A 307 -14.67 10.77 12.93
N LEU A 308 -15.02 11.13 14.15
CA LEU A 308 -14.70 12.41 14.76
C LEU A 308 -13.59 12.16 15.78
N ILE A 309 -12.37 12.64 15.49
CA ILE A 309 -11.19 12.44 16.32
C ILE A 309 -10.82 13.76 17.01
N GLY A 310 -10.67 13.74 18.31
CA GLY A 310 -10.34 14.94 19.10
C GLY A 310 -9.27 14.68 20.15
N ALA A 311 -8.96 15.67 20.98
CA ALA A 311 -7.97 15.56 22.03
C ALA A 311 -8.23 14.33 22.93
N ARG A 312 -7.17 13.57 23.24
CA ARG A 312 -7.27 12.41 24.13
C ARG A 312 -7.63 12.85 25.54
N ASP A 313 -6.93 13.85 26.02
CA ASP A 313 -7.14 14.45 27.35
C ASP A 313 -6.78 15.96 27.31
N GLN A 314 -7.00 16.66 28.42
CA GLN A 314 -6.69 18.11 28.53
C GLN A 314 -5.19 18.42 28.53
N ARG A 315 -4.34 17.45 28.82
CA ARG A 315 -2.88 17.65 28.89
C ARG A 315 -2.23 17.54 27.52
N THR A 316 -2.94 16.91 26.59
CA THR A 316 -2.48 16.70 25.21
C THR A 316 -3.08 17.82 24.36
N SER A 317 -2.25 18.78 23.95
CA SER A 317 -2.69 19.76 22.95
C SER A 317 -2.96 19.02 21.65
N PHE A 318 -4.20 19.04 21.20
CA PHE A 318 -4.63 18.52 19.92
C PHE A 318 -5.10 19.69 19.07
N ALA A 319 -4.46 19.86 17.94
CA ALA A 319 -4.92 20.82 16.93
C ALA A 319 -4.65 20.21 15.56
N THR A 320 -5.63 20.28 14.68
CA THR A 320 -5.46 19.98 13.26
C THR A 320 -5.48 21.29 12.47
N HIS A 321 -4.60 21.41 11.49
CA HIS A 321 -4.41 22.63 10.71
C HIS A 321 -4.59 22.36 9.21
N PRO A 322 -4.87 23.38 8.41
CA PRO A 322 -4.76 23.28 6.95
C PRO A 322 -3.38 22.71 6.57
N GLY A 323 -3.36 21.66 5.74
CA GLY A 323 -2.15 20.90 5.42
C GLY A 323 -2.11 19.50 6.04
N ASP A 324 -2.91 19.22 7.08
CA ASP A 324 -3.03 17.87 7.64
C ASP A 324 -3.99 16.97 6.85
N SER A 325 -4.69 17.50 5.85
CA SER A 325 -5.53 16.71 4.97
C SER A 325 -4.70 15.61 4.28
N GLY A 326 -5.21 14.38 4.23
CA GLY A 326 -4.50 13.20 3.74
C GLY A 326 -3.80 12.39 4.81
N THR A 327 -3.61 12.91 6.02
CA THR A 327 -2.94 12.22 7.13
C THR A 327 -3.63 10.90 7.49
N THR A 328 -2.85 9.85 7.68
CA THR A 328 -3.34 8.55 8.17
C THR A 328 -3.30 8.51 9.70
N TRP A 329 -4.42 8.08 10.29
CA TRP A 329 -4.58 7.85 11.72
C TRP A 329 -4.37 6.38 12.05
N PHE A 330 -3.71 6.13 13.19
CA PHE A 330 -3.33 4.80 13.65
C PHE A 330 -3.90 4.53 15.03
N LEU A 331 -4.49 3.36 15.25
CA LEU A 331 -4.75 2.85 16.59
C LEU A 331 -3.41 2.66 17.30
N GLN A 332 -3.35 3.09 18.54
CA GLN A 332 -2.18 2.85 19.37
C GLN A 332 -2.30 1.41 19.89
N ALA A 333 -1.50 0.50 19.32
CA ALA A 333 -1.34 -0.84 19.89
C ALA A 333 -0.67 -0.72 21.27
N ASP A 334 -1.00 -1.61 22.19
CA ASP A 334 -0.21 -1.79 23.41
C ASP A 334 1.21 -2.19 22.98
N ASP A 335 2.24 -1.63 23.61
CA ASP A 335 3.67 -1.76 23.28
C ASP A 335 4.20 -3.22 23.24
N LYS A 336 3.34 -4.21 23.29
CA LYS A 336 3.64 -5.65 23.33
C LYS A 336 3.19 -6.47 22.11
N GLU A 337 2.47 -5.87 21.16
CA GLU A 337 2.09 -6.58 19.94
C GLU A 337 3.12 -6.31 18.82
N ASP A 338 3.73 -7.38 18.32
CA ASP A 338 4.79 -7.39 17.29
C ASP A 338 4.37 -6.82 15.91
N GLY A 339 3.17 -6.27 15.77
CA GLY A 339 2.58 -5.89 14.47
C GLY A 339 2.68 -4.41 14.08
N GLY A 340 3.21 -3.52 14.93
CA GLY A 340 3.20 -2.08 14.67
C GLY A 340 1.80 -1.42 14.79
N PRO A 341 1.72 -0.08 14.75
CA PRO A 341 0.46 0.65 14.87
C PRO A 341 -0.46 0.41 13.67
N GLN A 342 -1.71 0.04 13.93
CA GLN A 342 -2.69 -0.28 12.88
C GLN A 342 -3.29 0.98 12.24
N PRO A 343 -3.13 1.21 10.93
CA PRO A 343 -3.79 2.30 10.24
C PRO A 343 -5.32 2.07 10.20
N ILE A 344 -6.09 3.08 10.56
CA ILE A 344 -7.55 2.99 10.72
C ILE A 344 -8.31 3.96 9.83
N ALA A 345 -7.81 5.18 9.64
CA ALA A 345 -8.55 6.24 8.97
C ALA A 345 -7.65 7.21 8.22
N VAL A 346 -8.23 7.91 7.25
CA VAL A 346 -7.60 9.03 6.53
C VAL A 346 -8.35 10.31 6.87
N GLN A 347 -7.61 11.31 7.33
CA GLN A 347 -8.14 12.64 7.59
C GLN A 347 -8.33 13.40 6.28
N TRP A 348 -9.52 13.90 6.04
CA TRP A 348 -9.80 14.76 4.88
C TRP A 348 -10.08 16.21 5.27
N GLY A 349 -10.33 16.48 6.55
CA GLY A 349 -10.61 17.81 7.03
C GLY A 349 -10.52 17.95 8.53
N GLY A 350 -10.79 19.13 9.01
CA GLY A 350 -10.87 19.47 10.42
C GLY A 350 -12.13 20.25 10.74
N GLN A 351 -12.61 20.14 11.96
CA GLN A 351 -13.70 20.93 12.51
C GLN A 351 -13.23 21.58 13.80
N LEU A 352 -13.32 22.89 13.88
CA LEU A 352 -13.11 23.64 15.09
C LEU A 352 -14.46 23.90 15.74
N PHE A 353 -14.57 23.59 17.02
CA PHE A 353 -15.68 23.97 17.85
C PHE A 353 -15.20 25.00 18.88
N SER A 354 -16.02 26.00 19.19
CA SER A 354 -15.69 27.00 20.19
C SER A 354 -16.73 26.98 21.30
N ASP A 355 -16.30 26.89 22.52
CA ASP A 355 -17.18 26.96 23.68
C ASP A 355 -17.58 28.42 23.99
N ALA A 356 -18.61 28.60 24.80
CA ALA A 356 -19.09 29.92 25.24
C ALA A 356 -18.05 30.74 26.02
N ASP A 357 -17.06 30.07 26.63
CA ASP A 357 -15.93 30.70 27.32
C ASP A 357 -14.75 31.04 26.39
N GLY A 358 -14.88 30.75 25.09
CA GLY A 358 -13.86 30.98 24.06
C GLY A 358 -12.82 29.85 23.96
N THR A 359 -12.96 28.77 24.72
CA THR A 359 -12.13 27.58 24.55
C THR A 359 -12.43 26.90 23.21
N GLN A 360 -11.39 26.50 22.52
CA GLN A 360 -11.52 25.88 21.19
C GLN A 360 -11.15 24.39 21.24
N ASP A 361 -12.06 23.54 20.79
CA ASP A 361 -11.86 22.12 20.60
C ASP A 361 -11.69 21.82 19.12
N SER A 362 -10.48 21.41 18.73
CA SER A 362 -10.19 20.96 17.37
C SER A 362 -10.51 19.49 17.22
N CYS A 363 -11.15 19.12 16.12
CA CYS A 363 -11.41 17.72 15.78
C CYS A 363 -11.00 17.45 14.34
N ALA A 364 -10.42 16.28 14.07
CA ALA A 364 -10.20 15.77 12.74
C ALA A 364 -11.45 15.02 12.26
N LEU A 365 -11.80 15.23 11.00
CA LEU A 365 -12.82 14.48 10.28
C LEU A 365 -12.12 13.48 9.38
N ALA A 366 -12.42 12.20 9.56
CA ALA A 366 -11.69 11.14 8.89
C ALA A 366 -12.61 10.04 8.37
N THR A 367 -12.17 9.40 7.28
CA THR A 367 -12.83 8.26 6.63
C THR A 367 -12.08 6.97 6.92
N CYS A 368 -12.81 5.87 7.06
CA CYS A 368 -12.26 4.55 7.28
C CYS A 368 -11.32 4.14 6.14
N LEU A 369 -10.06 3.81 6.48
CA LEU A 369 -9.02 3.51 5.49
C LEU A 369 -9.28 2.18 4.77
N SER A 370 -9.78 1.15 5.46
CA SER A 370 -10.13 -0.12 4.81
C SER A 370 -11.26 0.05 3.78
N THR A 371 -12.20 0.96 4.05
CA THR A 371 -13.24 1.35 3.08
C THR A 371 -12.63 2.05 1.87
N VAL A 372 -11.67 2.96 2.08
CA VAL A 372 -10.94 3.64 0.98
C VAL A 372 -10.21 2.63 0.13
N CYS A 373 -9.46 1.71 0.73
CA CYS A 373 -8.74 0.66 0.03
C CYS A 373 -9.68 -0.20 -0.82
N THR A 374 -10.79 -0.64 -0.24
CA THR A 374 -11.81 -1.44 -0.96
C THR A 374 -12.42 -0.69 -2.15
N LEU A 375 -12.80 0.59 -1.96
CA LEU A 375 -13.48 1.37 -3.00
C LEU A 375 -12.56 1.79 -4.15
N LEU A 376 -11.27 1.95 -3.89
CA LEU A 376 -10.26 2.32 -4.88
C LEU A 376 -9.52 1.12 -5.46
N ASP A 377 -9.78 -0.08 -4.93
CA ASP A 377 -9.11 -1.29 -5.36
C ASP A 377 -7.58 -1.15 -5.21
N VAL A 378 -7.15 -0.97 -3.94
CA VAL A 378 -5.74 -0.78 -3.57
C VAL A 378 -5.45 -1.36 -2.19
N ASP A 379 -4.19 -1.77 -1.98
CA ASP A 379 -3.65 -2.25 -0.71
C ASP A 379 -2.61 -1.29 -0.12
N ILE A 380 -2.40 -1.37 1.19
CA ILE A 380 -1.36 -0.61 1.87
C ILE A 380 0.01 -1.28 1.67
N ILE A 381 0.99 -0.49 1.28
CA ILE A 381 2.40 -0.88 1.32
C ILE A 381 2.91 -0.65 2.74
N ARG A 382 3.10 -1.71 3.51
CA ARG A 382 3.53 -1.65 4.91
C ARG A 382 5.03 -1.67 5.07
N ASP A 383 5.69 -2.41 4.23
CA ASP A 383 7.13 -2.55 4.21
C ASP A 383 7.63 -2.43 2.77
N TRP A 384 8.45 -1.42 2.54
CA TRP A 384 8.97 -1.12 1.21
C TRP A 384 10.05 -2.08 0.76
N ASN A 385 10.69 -2.73 1.69
CA ASN A 385 11.77 -3.65 1.43
C ASN A 385 11.28 -5.08 1.13
N ILE A 386 10.00 -5.28 1.21
CA ILE A 386 9.37 -6.56 0.88
C ILE A 386 8.41 -6.22 -0.21
N GLY A 387 8.75 -6.45 -1.44
CA GLY A 387 7.86 -6.19 -2.57
C GLY A 387 6.40 -6.06 -2.11
N GLY A 388 5.66 -5.14 -2.66
CA GLY A 388 4.26 -4.94 -2.27
C GLY A 388 3.50 -6.26 -2.18
N PRO A 389 2.29 -6.30 -1.66
CA PRO A 389 1.56 -7.53 -1.33
C PRO A 389 1.31 -8.53 -2.48
N ASP A 390 1.80 -8.25 -3.68
CA ASP A 390 1.46 -8.97 -4.91
C ASP A 390 2.61 -9.78 -5.54
N TYR A 391 3.47 -10.42 -4.73
CA TYR A 391 4.58 -11.23 -5.26
C TYR A 391 4.64 -12.59 -4.60
N TRP A 392 5.22 -13.58 -5.33
CA TRP A 392 5.55 -14.89 -4.78
C TRP A 392 6.36 -14.83 -3.48
N GLY A 393 6.28 -13.76 -2.75
CA GLY A 393 7.01 -13.52 -1.53
C GLY A 393 8.45 -14.02 -1.60
N GLU A 394 9.25 -13.63 -0.67
CA GLU A 394 10.64 -14.06 -0.60
C GLU A 394 10.80 -15.59 -0.68
N THR A 395 9.88 -16.34 -0.04
CA THR A 395 9.90 -17.81 -0.08
C THR A 395 9.69 -18.36 -1.49
N GLY A 396 8.81 -17.75 -2.30
CA GLY A 396 8.48 -18.23 -3.64
C GLY A 396 9.62 -18.07 -4.64
N HIS A 397 10.03 -16.84 -4.93
CA HIS A 397 11.05 -16.52 -5.92
C HIS A 397 12.41 -17.14 -5.56
N TYR A 398 12.82 -17.03 -4.30
CA TYR A 398 14.08 -17.64 -3.85
C TYR A 398 14.07 -19.16 -3.97
N THR A 399 12.93 -19.81 -3.68
CA THR A 399 12.81 -21.26 -3.83
C THR A 399 12.95 -21.69 -5.29
N ILE A 400 12.26 -21.00 -6.21
CA ILE A 400 12.32 -21.31 -7.64
C ILE A 400 13.74 -21.10 -8.16
N GLY A 401 14.35 -19.95 -7.89
CA GLY A 401 15.70 -19.64 -8.33
C GLY A 401 16.76 -20.60 -7.79
N ALA A 402 16.74 -20.84 -6.48
CA ALA A 402 17.73 -21.72 -5.83
C ALA A 402 17.59 -23.19 -6.26
N LEU A 403 16.35 -23.71 -6.31
CA LEU A 403 16.13 -25.12 -6.64
C LEU A 403 16.27 -25.42 -8.14
N ALA A 404 16.05 -24.42 -9.03
CA ALA A 404 16.42 -24.57 -10.44
C ALA A 404 17.93 -24.80 -10.63
N CYS A 405 18.79 -24.23 -9.78
CA CYS A 405 20.23 -24.49 -9.77
C CYS A 405 20.58 -25.95 -9.43
N ALA A 406 19.70 -26.69 -8.76
CA ALA A 406 19.87 -28.08 -8.37
C ALA A 406 19.42 -29.08 -9.44
N VAL A 407 18.69 -28.62 -10.48
CA VAL A 407 18.31 -29.46 -11.64
C VAL A 407 19.54 -29.97 -12.36
N LYS A 408 19.49 -31.19 -12.88
CA LYS A 408 20.61 -31.80 -13.62
C LYS A 408 20.65 -31.22 -15.05
N PHE A 409 21.86 -30.83 -15.48
CA PHE A 409 22.14 -30.34 -16.84
C PHE A 409 22.98 -31.33 -17.64
N PRO A 410 22.42 -32.44 -18.17
CA PRO A 410 23.17 -33.45 -18.87
C PRO A 410 23.92 -32.86 -20.06
N GLY A 411 25.22 -33.20 -20.16
CA GLY A 411 26.08 -32.70 -21.24
C GLY A 411 26.53 -31.25 -21.10
N LEU A 412 26.16 -30.54 -20.01
CA LEU A 412 26.50 -29.15 -19.77
C LEU A 412 27.23 -28.96 -18.41
N PRO A 413 28.42 -29.59 -18.22
CA PRO A 413 29.08 -29.55 -16.94
C PRO A 413 29.52 -28.15 -16.51
N GLY A 414 29.79 -27.26 -17.48
CA GLY A 414 30.11 -25.86 -17.21
C GLY A 414 28.93 -25.11 -16.58
N LEU A 415 27.73 -25.26 -17.14
CA LEU A 415 26.51 -24.67 -16.59
C LEU A 415 26.19 -25.25 -15.19
N GLN A 416 26.24 -26.57 -15.06
CA GLN A 416 26.03 -27.26 -13.76
C GLN A 416 26.94 -26.71 -12.67
N LYS A 417 28.23 -26.51 -13.01
CA LYS A 417 29.23 -25.95 -12.08
C LYS A 417 28.93 -24.48 -11.74
N LEU A 418 28.61 -23.64 -12.74
CA LEU A 418 28.33 -22.23 -12.55
C LEU A 418 27.11 -22.04 -11.63
N MET A 419 25.99 -22.64 -11.97
CA MET A 419 24.74 -22.49 -11.21
C MET A 419 24.87 -23.12 -9.81
N GLY A 420 25.44 -24.30 -9.70
CA GLY A 420 25.61 -24.97 -8.41
C GLY A 420 26.53 -24.24 -7.41
N ARG A 421 27.50 -23.44 -7.91
CA ARG A 421 28.36 -22.61 -7.05
C ARG A 421 27.77 -21.27 -6.66
N ASN A 422 26.67 -20.87 -7.30
CA ASN A 422 26.05 -19.58 -7.13
C ASN A 422 24.59 -19.65 -6.64
N ILE A 423 24.19 -20.77 -6.01
CA ILE A 423 22.85 -20.93 -5.46
C ILE A 423 22.51 -19.78 -4.51
N ASP A 424 23.47 -19.41 -3.65
CA ASP A 424 23.36 -18.31 -2.68
C ASP A 424 23.53 -16.91 -3.28
N ARG A 425 23.72 -16.82 -4.60
CA ARG A 425 23.68 -15.56 -5.37
C ARG A 425 22.34 -15.43 -6.10
N VAL A 426 21.75 -16.55 -6.51
CA VAL A 426 20.45 -16.57 -7.20
C VAL A 426 19.29 -16.52 -6.20
N GLY A 427 19.37 -17.29 -5.11
CA GLY A 427 18.40 -17.31 -4.03
C GLY A 427 19.12 -17.58 -2.70
N PHE A 428 18.62 -18.53 -1.92
CA PHE A 428 19.23 -18.96 -0.65
C PHE A 428 19.46 -20.45 -0.64
N LYS A 429 20.34 -20.93 0.24
CA LYS A 429 20.49 -22.37 0.47
C LYS A 429 19.18 -22.96 1.01
N LYS A 430 18.91 -24.23 0.69
CA LYS A 430 17.69 -24.94 1.12
C LYS A 430 17.41 -24.82 2.63
N SER A 431 18.47 -24.85 3.46
CA SER A 431 18.33 -24.67 4.92
C SER A 431 17.83 -23.30 5.32
N ASP A 432 18.20 -22.29 4.56
CA ASP A 432 17.81 -20.90 4.84
C ASP A 432 16.39 -20.62 4.33
N LEU A 433 16.01 -21.18 3.16
CA LEU A 433 14.68 -21.08 2.59
C LEU A 433 13.56 -21.64 3.50
N LYS A 434 13.91 -22.61 4.37
CA LYS A 434 12.97 -23.18 5.35
C LYS A 434 12.76 -22.32 6.59
N GLN A 435 13.48 -21.21 6.70
CA GLN A 435 13.32 -20.26 7.79
C GLN A 435 12.18 -19.32 7.47
N ASN A 436 11.66 -18.68 8.53
CA ASN A 436 10.55 -17.74 8.34
C ASN A 436 11.00 -16.48 7.56
N GLU A 437 10.04 -15.78 7.03
CA GLU A 437 10.16 -14.54 6.28
C GLU A 437 11.13 -13.53 6.93
N LYS A 438 11.01 -13.32 8.26
CA LYS A 438 11.86 -12.38 9.00
C LYS A 438 13.35 -12.67 8.86
N VAL A 439 13.74 -13.94 8.82
CA VAL A 439 15.15 -14.36 8.66
C VAL A 439 15.61 -14.20 7.22
N LEU A 440 14.79 -14.56 6.25
CA LEU A 440 15.08 -14.37 4.82
C LEU A 440 15.27 -12.90 4.51
N ARG A 441 14.36 -12.06 5.00
CA ARG A 441 14.37 -10.60 4.89
C ARG A 441 15.67 -10.00 5.44
N ASN A 442 16.04 -10.35 6.65
CA ASN A 442 17.27 -9.86 7.26
C ASN A 442 18.54 -10.25 6.47
N LYS A 443 18.53 -11.40 5.78
CA LYS A 443 19.64 -11.83 4.92
C LYS A 443 19.65 -11.14 3.56
N ALA A 444 18.47 -10.81 3.00
CA ALA A 444 18.34 -10.16 1.70
C ALA A 444 18.70 -8.67 1.73
N HIS A 445 18.43 -7.98 2.85
CA HIS A 445 18.49 -6.52 2.87
C HIS A 445 19.85 -5.90 3.07
N TYR A 446 20.90 -6.66 3.33
CA TYR A 446 22.19 -6.00 3.52
C TYR A 446 23.37 -6.92 3.24
N PRO A 447 24.25 -6.48 2.37
CA PRO A 447 24.15 -5.39 1.37
C PRO A 447 23.62 -5.85 0.00
N TYR A 448 23.33 -7.16 -0.18
CA TYR A 448 23.09 -7.83 -1.45
C TYR A 448 21.69 -8.46 -1.50
N VAL A 449 20.91 -8.09 -2.53
CA VAL A 449 19.62 -8.74 -2.85
C VAL A 449 19.90 -9.94 -3.76
N PRO A 450 19.49 -11.17 -3.41
CA PRO A 450 19.64 -12.31 -4.29
C PRO A 450 18.91 -12.11 -5.62
N LEU A 451 19.53 -12.59 -6.71
CA LEU A 451 19.14 -12.23 -8.09
C LEU A 451 17.68 -12.57 -8.43
N ALA A 452 17.12 -13.63 -7.81
CA ALA A 452 15.74 -14.03 -8.06
C ALA A 452 14.69 -13.02 -7.57
N ASP A 453 15.07 -12.01 -6.78
CA ASP A 453 14.15 -11.00 -6.27
C ASP A 453 14.56 -9.57 -6.60
N VAL A 454 15.60 -9.40 -7.40
CA VAL A 454 16.07 -8.09 -7.87
C VAL A 454 14.98 -7.34 -8.65
N ALA A 455 14.14 -8.04 -9.37
CA ALA A 455 13.07 -7.43 -10.14
C ALA A 455 12.07 -6.70 -9.24
N ASP A 456 11.71 -7.25 -8.10
CA ASP A 456 10.81 -6.64 -7.12
C ASP A 456 11.54 -5.69 -6.17
N ASP A 457 12.58 -6.15 -5.50
CA ASP A 457 13.26 -5.37 -4.46
C ASP A 457 14.06 -4.17 -5.00
N VAL A 458 14.56 -4.24 -6.24
CA VAL A 458 15.40 -3.19 -6.82
C VAL A 458 14.74 -2.54 -8.03
N TRP A 459 14.31 -3.32 -9.03
CA TRP A 459 13.90 -2.73 -10.32
C TRP A 459 12.53 -2.08 -10.28
N ARG A 460 11.56 -2.63 -9.56
CA ARG A 460 10.27 -1.97 -9.40
C ARG A 460 10.37 -0.61 -8.73
N THR A 461 11.33 -0.47 -7.83
CA THR A 461 11.59 0.81 -7.15
C THR A 461 12.38 1.79 -7.99
N THR A 462 13.20 1.30 -8.94
CA THR A 462 14.09 2.14 -9.77
C THR A 462 13.67 2.24 -11.23
N ARG A 463 12.73 1.38 -11.70
CA ARG A 463 12.30 1.26 -13.10
C ARG A 463 10.78 1.20 -13.19
N PRO A 464 10.07 2.33 -13.21
CA PRO A 464 8.59 2.36 -13.23
C PRO A 464 7.93 1.57 -14.37
N SER A 465 8.67 1.33 -15.48
CA SER A 465 8.19 0.54 -16.61
C SER A 465 8.32 -0.97 -16.43
N ASP A 466 8.92 -1.44 -15.32
CA ASP A 466 9.10 -2.88 -15.10
C ASP A 466 7.81 -3.59 -14.66
N GLU A 467 6.86 -2.87 -14.12
CA GLU A 467 5.55 -3.35 -13.67
C GLU A 467 4.89 -4.30 -14.69
N ASN A 468 4.79 -3.89 -15.95
CA ASN A 468 4.15 -4.68 -17.01
C ASN A 468 4.91 -5.97 -17.37
N ASN A 469 6.13 -6.14 -16.86
CA ASN A 469 6.98 -7.31 -17.13
C ASN A 469 6.68 -8.49 -16.23
N HIS A 470 5.89 -8.28 -15.16
CA HIS A 470 5.60 -9.27 -14.13
C HIS A 470 4.37 -10.13 -14.39
N PHE A 471 3.51 -9.73 -15.31
CA PHE A 471 2.22 -10.40 -15.51
C PHE A 471 1.80 -10.50 -16.97
N ALA A 472 0.73 -11.28 -17.21
CA ALA A 472 -0.04 -11.27 -18.45
C ALA A 472 -1.45 -11.81 -18.16
N ASP A 473 -2.48 -11.01 -18.34
CA ASP A 473 -3.89 -11.36 -18.13
C ASP A 473 -4.39 -12.27 -19.26
N MET A 474 -3.88 -13.50 -19.31
CA MET A 474 -4.09 -14.41 -20.44
C MET A 474 -5.52 -14.92 -20.56
N ASP A 475 -6.31 -14.89 -19.47
CA ASP A 475 -7.73 -15.29 -19.45
C ASP A 475 -8.69 -14.11 -19.66
N GLN A 476 -8.17 -12.91 -19.94
CA GLN A 476 -8.98 -11.75 -20.28
C GLN A 476 -9.55 -11.92 -21.71
N THR A 477 -10.86 -11.89 -21.83
CA THR A 477 -11.54 -12.00 -23.11
C THR A 477 -11.66 -10.64 -23.80
N ALA A 478 -11.28 -10.55 -25.07
CA ALA A 478 -11.45 -9.34 -25.86
C ALA A 478 -12.94 -9.04 -26.14
N PRO A 479 -13.46 -7.86 -25.75
CA PRO A 479 -14.87 -7.52 -25.93
C PRO A 479 -15.23 -7.10 -27.37
N SER A 480 -14.23 -6.73 -28.18
CA SER A 480 -14.42 -6.15 -29.51
C SER A 480 -13.23 -6.44 -30.45
N GLY A 481 -13.32 -5.97 -31.70
CA GLY A 481 -12.24 -6.07 -32.66
C GLY A 481 -12.07 -7.47 -33.26
N GLN A 482 -10.91 -7.70 -33.89
CA GLN A 482 -10.59 -8.98 -34.58
C GLN A 482 -10.43 -10.16 -33.61
N TYR A 483 -10.22 -9.89 -32.34
CA TYR A 483 -10.05 -10.91 -31.30
C TYR A 483 -11.30 -11.12 -30.44
N LYS A 484 -12.44 -10.50 -30.79
CA LYS A 484 -13.68 -10.60 -30.03
C LYS A 484 -14.01 -12.04 -29.63
N GLY A 485 -14.26 -12.22 -28.29
CA GLY A 485 -14.60 -13.52 -27.73
C GLY A 485 -13.44 -14.46 -27.50
N LYS A 486 -12.19 -14.07 -27.83
CA LYS A 486 -10.97 -14.85 -27.60
C LYS A 486 -10.18 -14.26 -26.45
N ASP A 487 -9.35 -15.09 -25.84
CA ASP A 487 -8.35 -14.73 -24.85
C ASP A 487 -6.94 -15.15 -25.32
N LEU A 488 -5.90 -14.73 -24.59
CA LEU A 488 -4.53 -15.09 -24.95
C LEU A 488 -4.21 -16.57 -24.69
N LEU A 489 -4.91 -17.24 -23.77
CA LEU A 489 -4.77 -18.70 -23.58
C LEU A 489 -5.17 -19.47 -24.82
N GLU A 490 -6.18 -19.01 -25.54
CA GLU A 490 -6.60 -19.61 -26.81
C GLU A 490 -5.71 -19.16 -27.97
N LEU A 491 -5.45 -17.88 -28.12
CA LEU A 491 -4.68 -17.30 -29.22
C LEU A 491 -3.27 -17.89 -29.28
N THR A 492 -2.59 -18.05 -28.14
CA THR A 492 -1.22 -18.59 -28.08
C THR A 492 -1.11 -20.10 -28.33
N LYS A 493 -2.24 -20.82 -28.58
CA LYS A 493 -2.19 -22.17 -29.15
C LYS A 493 -1.57 -22.17 -30.56
N THR A 494 -1.71 -21.06 -31.26
CA THR A 494 -1.09 -20.84 -32.58
C THR A 494 0.23 -20.10 -32.37
N PRO A 495 1.40 -20.70 -32.66
CA PRO A 495 2.70 -20.12 -32.37
C PRO A 495 2.94 -18.73 -32.98
N SER A 496 2.39 -18.45 -34.19
CA SER A 496 2.50 -17.13 -34.82
C SER A 496 1.85 -15.99 -34.01
N ASN A 497 1.00 -16.30 -33.06
CA ASN A 497 0.39 -15.32 -32.17
C ASN A 497 1.28 -14.99 -30.92
N ILE A 498 2.44 -15.65 -30.80
CA ILE A 498 3.49 -15.27 -29.83
C ILE A 498 4.32 -14.16 -30.49
N ASP A 499 3.71 -13.02 -30.64
CA ASP A 499 4.28 -11.84 -31.30
C ASP A 499 3.87 -10.58 -30.50
N PRO A 500 4.82 -9.68 -30.17
CA PRO A 500 4.52 -8.47 -29.42
C PRO A 500 3.43 -7.60 -30.04
N GLN A 501 3.38 -7.52 -31.37
CA GLN A 501 2.37 -6.71 -32.06
C GLN A 501 0.96 -7.34 -31.94
N VAL A 502 0.86 -8.68 -32.05
CA VAL A 502 -0.41 -9.39 -31.85
C VAL A 502 -0.95 -9.14 -30.44
N TRP A 503 -0.07 -9.17 -29.44
CA TRP A 503 -0.47 -8.89 -28.05
C TRP A 503 -0.83 -7.42 -27.84
N LEU A 504 -0.09 -6.49 -28.44
CA LEU A 504 -0.42 -5.06 -28.37
C LEU A 504 -1.79 -4.77 -28.98
N ASP A 505 -2.09 -5.36 -30.16
CA ASP A 505 -3.38 -5.24 -30.84
C ASP A 505 -4.51 -5.88 -30.01
N PHE A 506 -4.22 -7.04 -29.38
CA PHE A 506 -5.17 -7.71 -28.50
C PHE A 506 -5.53 -6.82 -27.31
N TYR A 507 -4.56 -6.33 -26.54
CA TYR A 507 -4.81 -5.45 -25.40
C TYR A 507 -5.42 -4.11 -25.82
N GLY A 508 -5.04 -3.59 -26.98
CA GLY A 508 -5.66 -2.38 -27.56
C GLY A 508 -7.16 -2.52 -27.84
N SER A 509 -7.67 -3.76 -27.98
CA SER A 509 -9.09 -4.04 -28.13
C SER A 509 -9.88 -4.02 -26.80
N ILE A 510 -9.20 -3.91 -25.67
CA ILE A 510 -9.79 -4.01 -24.31
C ILE A 510 -9.64 -2.65 -23.60
N PRO A 511 -10.74 -1.90 -23.41
CA PRO A 511 -10.67 -0.59 -22.78
C PRO A 511 -10.14 -0.64 -21.34
N GLY A 512 -9.13 0.19 -21.04
CA GLY A 512 -8.62 0.40 -19.68
C GLY A 512 -7.72 -0.70 -19.13
N ILE A 513 -7.36 -1.71 -19.94
CA ILE A 513 -6.43 -2.76 -19.51
C ILE A 513 -4.98 -2.23 -19.52
N ASN A 514 -4.19 -2.71 -18.56
CA ASN A 514 -2.74 -2.54 -18.56
C ASN A 514 -2.11 -3.74 -19.31
N PRO A 515 -1.34 -3.52 -20.40
CA PRO A 515 -0.83 -4.62 -21.22
C PRO A 515 0.35 -5.32 -20.54
N GLY A 516 0.16 -6.54 -20.06
CA GLY A 516 1.23 -7.37 -19.51
C GLY A 516 2.19 -7.88 -20.58
N ALA A 517 3.50 -7.93 -20.25
CA ALA A 517 4.57 -8.24 -21.19
C ALA A 517 5.50 -9.39 -20.74
N LEU A 518 5.11 -10.16 -19.72
CA LEU A 518 5.94 -11.17 -19.08
C LEU A 518 6.64 -12.14 -20.06
N PRO A 519 5.98 -12.78 -21.06
CA PRO A 519 6.66 -13.68 -21.98
C PRO A 519 7.73 -12.98 -22.84
N PHE A 520 7.52 -11.71 -23.14
CA PHE A 520 8.47 -10.91 -23.93
C PHE A 520 9.64 -10.42 -23.11
N ARG A 521 9.44 -10.22 -21.80
CA ARG A 521 10.53 -9.99 -20.85
C ARG A 521 11.47 -11.21 -20.80
N VAL A 522 10.90 -12.40 -20.71
CA VAL A 522 11.67 -13.66 -20.78
C VAL A 522 12.42 -13.79 -22.12
N TRP A 523 11.78 -13.42 -23.24
CA TRP A 523 12.44 -13.38 -24.56
C TRP A 523 13.66 -12.45 -24.56
N GLN A 524 13.49 -11.23 -24.11
CA GLN A 524 14.58 -10.25 -24.04
C GLN A 524 15.76 -10.77 -23.21
N ILE A 525 15.48 -11.22 -21.97
CA ILE A 525 16.55 -11.68 -21.06
C ILE A 525 17.27 -12.91 -21.64
N TYR A 526 16.54 -13.81 -22.33
CA TYR A 526 17.16 -14.92 -23.05
C TYR A 526 18.17 -14.44 -24.09
N ASN A 527 17.79 -13.46 -24.91
CA ASN A 527 18.66 -12.90 -25.94
C ASN A 527 19.93 -12.27 -25.32
N GLU A 528 19.78 -11.55 -24.20
CA GLU A 528 20.90 -10.96 -23.48
C GLU A 528 21.84 -12.05 -22.89
N MET A 529 21.28 -13.11 -22.30
CA MET A 529 22.07 -14.25 -21.83
C MET A 529 22.91 -14.87 -22.97
N VAL A 530 22.31 -15.07 -24.14
CA VAL A 530 23.04 -15.58 -25.32
C VAL A 530 24.12 -14.62 -25.77
N ALA A 531 23.86 -13.30 -25.78
CA ALA A 531 24.83 -12.27 -26.17
C ALA A 531 26.02 -12.24 -25.20
N TYR A 532 25.80 -12.30 -23.88
CA TYR A 532 26.87 -12.35 -22.89
C TYR A 532 27.77 -13.59 -23.05
N LEU A 533 27.18 -14.74 -23.28
CA LEU A 533 27.96 -15.98 -23.51
C LEU A 533 28.80 -15.92 -24.79
N LYS A 534 28.26 -15.34 -25.90
CA LYS A 534 29.03 -15.10 -27.14
C LYS A 534 30.22 -14.18 -26.93
N GLN A 535 30.15 -13.29 -25.93
CA GLN A 535 31.25 -12.41 -25.51
C GLN A 535 32.21 -13.10 -24.50
N GLY A 536 31.92 -14.32 -24.07
CA GLY A 536 32.69 -15.04 -23.04
C GLY A 536 32.50 -14.49 -21.63
N ASP A 537 31.37 -13.80 -21.38
CA ASP A 537 31.03 -13.16 -20.12
C ASP A 537 30.07 -14.02 -19.29
N ALA A 538 30.63 -14.85 -18.42
CA ALA A 538 29.88 -15.74 -17.53
C ALA A 538 29.20 -15.00 -16.38
N LEU A 539 29.71 -13.83 -15.94
CA LEU A 539 29.17 -13.10 -14.81
C LEU A 539 27.90 -12.36 -15.16
N HIS A 540 27.87 -11.65 -16.30
CA HIS A 540 26.64 -11.05 -16.80
C HIS A 540 25.60 -12.12 -17.16
N PHE A 541 26.00 -13.26 -17.73
CA PHE A 541 25.11 -14.39 -17.94
C PHE A 541 24.49 -14.86 -16.62
N LEU A 542 25.29 -15.05 -15.56
CA LEU A 542 24.79 -15.46 -14.23
C LEU A 542 23.82 -14.43 -13.65
N ALA A 543 24.15 -13.15 -13.74
CA ALA A 543 23.27 -12.09 -13.26
C ALA A 543 21.92 -12.09 -14.01
N ALA A 544 21.97 -12.17 -15.35
CA ALA A 544 20.75 -12.23 -16.16
C ALA A 544 19.93 -13.51 -15.91
N ALA A 545 20.61 -14.66 -15.77
CA ALA A 545 19.97 -15.94 -15.48
C ALA A 545 19.30 -15.94 -14.09
N GLY A 546 19.94 -15.32 -13.11
CA GLY A 546 19.36 -15.16 -11.77
C GLY A 546 18.15 -14.24 -11.76
N CYS A 547 18.23 -13.07 -12.40
CA CYS A 547 17.09 -12.15 -12.51
C CYS A 547 15.92 -12.76 -13.33
N LEU A 548 16.21 -13.64 -14.31
CA LEU A 548 15.17 -14.35 -15.04
C LEU A 548 14.34 -15.27 -14.14
N ALA A 549 14.92 -15.77 -13.03
CA ALA A 549 14.21 -16.65 -12.09
C ALA A 549 12.95 -15.98 -11.53
N HIS A 550 12.96 -14.66 -11.36
CA HIS A 550 11.82 -13.89 -10.93
C HIS A 550 10.65 -14.03 -11.91
N TYR A 551 10.82 -13.62 -13.15
CA TYR A 551 9.76 -13.62 -14.17
C TYR A 551 9.24 -15.03 -14.51
N VAL A 552 10.08 -16.05 -14.37
CA VAL A 552 9.62 -17.45 -14.50
C VAL A 552 8.83 -17.87 -13.25
N GLY A 553 9.18 -17.34 -12.09
CA GLY A 553 8.38 -17.46 -10.88
C GLY A 553 6.99 -16.86 -11.05
N ASP A 554 6.91 -15.64 -11.55
CA ASP A 554 5.64 -14.99 -11.89
C ASP A 554 4.81 -15.82 -12.88
N ALA A 555 5.44 -16.40 -13.89
CA ALA A 555 4.76 -17.23 -14.88
C ALA A 555 4.13 -18.51 -14.30
N CYS A 556 4.61 -19.01 -13.16
CA CYS A 556 4.00 -20.16 -12.47
C CYS A 556 3.07 -19.74 -11.32
N GLN A 557 2.83 -18.45 -11.13
CA GLN A 557 1.85 -17.91 -10.18
C GLN A 557 0.52 -17.68 -10.91
N PRO A 558 -0.57 -18.38 -10.52
CA PRO A 558 -1.84 -18.32 -11.26
C PRO A 558 -2.44 -16.94 -11.40
N LEU A 559 -2.28 -16.09 -10.36
CA LEU A 559 -2.87 -14.74 -10.34
C LEU A 559 -2.05 -13.74 -11.17
N HIS A 560 -0.76 -13.99 -11.47
CA HIS A 560 0.00 -13.22 -12.45
C HIS A 560 -0.36 -13.55 -13.92
N VAL A 561 -1.05 -14.68 -14.12
CA VAL A 561 -1.49 -15.12 -15.45
C VAL A 561 -2.95 -14.72 -15.73
N SER A 562 -3.65 -14.19 -14.73
CA SER A 562 -5.10 -14.01 -14.74
C SER A 562 -5.53 -12.60 -14.36
N ARG A 563 -6.58 -12.11 -15.05
CA ARG A 563 -7.31 -10.89 -14.68
C ARG A 563 -7.98 -10.95 -13.30
N LEU A 564 -7.98 -12.11 -12.65
CA LEU A 564 -8.60 -12.31 -11.33
C LEU A 564 -7.67 -12.01 -10.15
N HIS A 565 -6.55 -11.37 -10.38
CA HIS A 565 -5.53 -11.06 -9.36
C HIS A 565 -6.09 -10.33 -8.14
N HIS A 566 -7.14 -9.50 -8.30
CA HIS A 566 -7.85 -8.84 -7.19
C HIS A 566 -9.26 -9.40 -6.93
N GLY A 567 -9.50 -10.67 -7.26
CA GLY A 567 -10.79 -11.31 -7.03
C GLY A 567 -11.66 -11.41 -8.28
N ASN A 568 -12.95 -11.68 -8.12
CA ASN A 568 -13.86 -11.90 -9.26
C ASN A 568 -14.61 -10.60 -9.59
N PRO A 569 -14.45 -9.98 -10.77
CA PRO A 569 -15.22 -8.80 -11.18
C PRO A 569 -16.69 -9.17 -11.55
N PRO A 570 -17.65 -8.25 -11.30
CA PRO A 570 -17.44 -7.00 -10.60
C PRO A 570 -17.34 -7.21 -9.10
N VAL A 571 -16.22 -6.85 -8.51
CA VAL A 571 -16.05 -6.85 -7.07
C VAL A 571 -16.97 -5.77 -6.52
N LYS A 572 -18.01 -6.17 -5.79
CA LYS A 572 -18.79 -5.20 -5.01
C LYS A 572 -17.87 -4.67 -3.91
N SER A 573 -17.76 -3.34 -3.83
CA SER A 573 -17.06 -2.68 -2.74
C SER A 573 -17.48 -3.29 -1.39
N GLY A 574 -16.51 -3.61 -0.53
CA GLY A 574 -16.75 -4.24 0.76
C GLY A 574 -16.58 -5.77 0.79
N THR A 575 -16.20 -6.41 -0.31
CA THR A 575 -15.83 -7.83 -0.28
C THR A 575 -14.36 -7.99 0.07
N VAL A 576 -14.07 -8.94 0.93
CA VAL A 576 -12.73 -9.34 1.39
C VAL A 576 -11.86 -9.92 0.26
N ALA A 577 -12.42 -10.05 -0.94
CA ALA A 577 -11.81 -10.69 -2.10
C ALA A 577 -10.55 -10.01 -2.62
N TYR A 578 -10.29 -8.79 -2.19
CA TYR A 578 -9.22 -7.94 -2.69
C TYR A 578 -7.81 -8.45 -2.35
N ALA A 579 -7.61 -8.88 -1.12
CA ALA A 579 -6.29 -9.33 -0.66
C ALA A 579 -5.96 -10.79 -1.04
N VAL A 580 -6.72 -11.42 -1.94
CA VAL A 580 -6.51 -12.82 -2.30
C VAL A 580 -5.12 -13.07 -2.86
N HIS A 581 -4.60 -12.13 -3.62
CA HIS A 581 -3.28 -12.22 -4.28
C HIS A 581 -2.18 -12.30 -3.22
N SER A 582 -2.03 -11.26 -2.40
CA SER A 582 -1.00 -11.22 -1.35
C SER A 582 -1.13 -12.33 -0.31
N VAL A 583 -2.37 -12.71 0.05
CA VAL A 583 -2.58 -13.79 1.01
C VAL A 583 -2.18 -15.14 0.41
N TYR A 584 -2.50 -15.39 -0.86
CA TYR A 584 -2.14 -16.65 -1.51
C TYR A 584 -0.63 -16.77 -1.74
N GLU A 585 0.00 -15.74 -2.28
CA GLU A 585 1.39 -15.85 -2.73
C GLU A 585 2.44 -15.50 -1.69
N THR A 586 2.10 -14.66 -0.70
CA THR A 586 3.06 -14.27 0.34
C THR A 586 2.76 -14.96 1.65
N GLN A 587 1.57 -14.71 2.24
CA GLN A 587 1.29 -15.19 3.58
C GLN A 587 1.21 -16.72 3.64
N MET A 588 0.47 -17.34 2.69
CA MET A 588 0.35 -18.80 2.65
C MET A 588 1.70 -19.49 2.42
N LEU A 589 2.54 -18.95 1.54
CA LEU A 589 3.85 -19.52 1.25
C LEU A 589 4.82 -19.39 2.43
N ASN A 590 4.82 -18.27 3.11
CA ASN A 590 5.68 -18.04 4.27
C ASN A 590 5.26 -18.90 5.46
N ASP A 591 3.96 -19.07 5.69
CA ASP A 591 3.45 -19.96 6.76
C ASP A 591 3.79 -21.44 6.50
N HIS A 592 3.94 -21.84 5.24
CA HIS A 592 4.22 -23.21 4.82
C HIS A 592 5.58 -23.38 4.13
N ALA A 593 6.53 -22.48 4.40
CA ALA A 593 7.84 -22.44 3.72
C ALA A 593 8.58 -23.80 3.75
N THR A 594 8.56 -24.51 4.87
CA THR A 594 9.19 -25.83 4.99
C THR A 594 8.55 -26.86 4.06
N ASP A 595 7.23 -26.94 4.03
CA ASP A 595 6.50 -27.91 3.21
C ASP A 595 6.71 -27.62 1.72
N ILE A 596 6.71 -26.33 1.35
CA ILE A 596 6.92 -25.87 -0.03
C ILE A 596 8.34 -26.22 -0.47
N VAL A 597 9.36 -25.81 0.28
CA VAL A 597 10.75 -26.01 -0.09
C VAL A 597 11.07 -27.50 -0.21
N ASP A 598 10.62 -28.33 0.75
CA ASP A 598 10.83 -29.79 0.70
C ASP A 598 10.03 -30.44 -0.42
N GLY A 599 8.78 -30.03 -0.63
CA GLY A 599 7.93 -30.56 -1.68
C GLY A 599 8.43 -30.22 -3.10
N VAL A 600 8.92 -29.01 -3.33
CA VAL A 600 9.53 -28.60 -4.59
C VAL A 600 10.87 -29.32 -4.79
N ALA A 601 11.74 -29.34 -3.77
CA ALA A 601 13.02 -30.01 -3.84
C ALA A 601 12.90 -31.52 -4.17
N GLN A 602 11.96 -32.23 -3.55
CA GLN A 602 11.67 -33.63 -3.85
C GLN A 602 11.38 -33.87 -5.33
N ARG A 603 10.72 -32.90 -6.00
CA ARG A 603 10.33 -33.00 -7.42
C ARG A 603 11.48 -32.64 -8.36
N VAL A 604 12.40 -31.77 -7.97
CA VAL A 604 13.45 -31.24 -8.86
C VAL A 604 14.85 -31.79 -8.65
N GLU A 605 15.22 -32.25 -7.47
CA GLU A 605 16.59 -32.71 -7.16
C GLU A 605 17.06 -33.86 -8.05
N ASN A 606 16.15 -34.71 -8.51
CA ASN A 606 16.44 -35.81 -9.45
C ASN A 606 16.01 -35.54 -10.87
N ALA A 607 15.39 -34.38 -11.13
CA ALA A 607 14.97 -34.01 -12.46
C ALA A 607 16.17 -33.55 -13.31
N SER A 608 15.99 -33.65 -14.61
CA SER A 608 16.94 -33.19 -15.62
C SER A 608 16.23 -32.20 -16.56
N VAL A 609 16.99 -31.31 -17.18
CA VAL A 609 16.51 -30.48 -18.28
C VAL A 609 15.79 -31.37 -19.30
N SER A 610 14.54 -31.02 -19.62
CA SER A 610 13.63 -31.84 -20.40
C SER A 610 13.69 -31.53 -21.91
N ALA A 611 13.91 -30.26 -22.24
CA ALA A 611 13.96 -29.78 -23.62
C ALA A 611 14.96 -28.62 -23.75
N THR A 612 15.56 -28.52 -24.92
CA THR A 612 16.31 -27.33 -25.32
C THR A 612 15.78 -26.81 -26.65
N PHE A 613 15.75 -25.52 -26.77
CA PHE A 613 15.29 -24.77 -27.90
C PHE A 613 16.33 -23.71 -28.28
N SER A 614 16.11 -23.00 -29.36
CA SER A 614 16.89 -21.83 -29.77
C SER A 614 15.97 -20.61 -29.89
N SER A 615 16.59 -19.43 -29.78
CA SER A 615 15.97 -18.10 -29.87
C SER A 615 15.08 -17.68 -28.70
N GLY A 616 14.95 -16.37 -28.53
CA GLY A 616 14.04 -15.77 -27.55
C GLY A 616 12.57 -16.13 -27.78
N PHE A 617 12.17 -16.38 -29.04
CA PHE A 617 10.86 -16.93 -29.36
C PHE A 617 10.63 -18.29 -28.68
N GLY A 618 11.64 -19.18 -28.69
CA GLY A 618 11.56 -20.47 -28.03
C GLY A 618 11.40 -20.31 -26.52
N ALA A 619 12.08 -19.32 -25.91
CA ALA A 619 11.96 -18.99 -24.50
C ALA A 619 10.56 -18.43 -24.15
N ALA A 620 10.04 -17.49 -24.95
CA ALA A 620 8.69 -16.97 -24.81
C ALA A 620 7.63 -18.07 -24.92
N LYS A 621 7.78 -18.96 -25.91
CA LYS A 621 6.89 -20.12 -26.06
C LYS A 621 6.93 -21.03 -24.84
N ARG A 622 8.14 -21.35 -24.34
CA ARG A 622 8.32 -22.24 -23.19
C ARG A 622 7.65 -21.67 -21.92
N VAL A 623 7.78 -20.37 -21.68
CA VAL A 623 7.13 -19.74 -20.52
C VAL A 623 5.62 -19.63 -20.71
N ILE A 624 5.11 -19.37 -21.92
CA ILE A 624 3.66 -19.41 -22.21
C ILE A 624 3.10 -20.81 -21.95
N ASP A 625 3.83 -21.85 -22.34
CA ASP A 625 3.41 -23.24 -22.05
C ASP A 625 3.37 -23.50 -20.54
N LEU A 626 4.30 -22.92 -19.74
CA LEU A 626 4.25 -22.94 -18.27
C LEU A 626 3.01 -22.21 -17.77
N MET A 627 2.76 -20.98 -18.20
CA MET A 627 1.60 -20.17 -17.79
C MET A 627 0.27 -20.90 -18.05
N ARG A 628 0.15 -21.57 -19.20
CA ARG A 628 -1.02 -22.38 -19.54
C ARG A 628 -1.17 -23.63 -18.67
N SER A 629 -0.05 -24.28 -18.33
CA SER A 629 -0.03 -25.40 -17.37
C SER A 629 -0.47 -24.93 -15.98
N THR A 630 0.04 -23.80 -15.55
CA THR A 630 -0.28 -23.16 -14.26
C THR A 630 -1.77 -22.95 -14.08
N VAL A 631 -2.42 -22.21 -14.98
CA VAL A 631 -3.86 -21.93 -14.85
C VAL A 631 -4.75 -23.16 -15.06
N LYS A 632 -4.24 -24.18 -15.75
CA LYS A 632 -4.94 -25.47 -15.89
C LYS A 632 -4.91 -26.27 -14.58
N LYS A 633 -3.79 -26.31 -13.87
CA LYS A 633 -3.62 -27.03 -12.60
C LYS A 633 -4.20 -26.29 -11.42
N LEU A 634 -4.06 -24.99 -11.43
CA LEU A 634 -4.54 -24.05 -10.42
C LEU A 634 -5.42 -22.97 -11.09
N PRO A 635 -6.68 -23.27 -11.41
CA PRO A 635 -7.58 -22.26 -11.98
C PRO A 635 -7.72 -21.08 -11.02
N PRO A 636 -7.40 -19.84 -11.46
CA PRO A 636 -7.44 -18.64 -10.60
C PRO A 636 -8.77 -18.44 -9.89
N ALA A 637 -9.88 -18.72 -10.57
CA ALA A 637 -11.21 -18.65 -9.96
C ALA A 637 -11.39 -19.58 -8.75
N ASN A 638 -10.70 -20.73 -8.72
CA ASN A 638 -10.77 -21.64 -7.57
C ASN A 638 -10.04 -21.06 -6.36
N ILE A 639 -8.91 -20.41 -6.58
CA ILE A 639 -8.15 -19.72 -5.51
C ILE A 639 -9.03 -18.60 -4.91
N VAL A 640 -9.58 -17.73 -5.76
CA VAL A 640 -10.47 -16.64 -5.35
C VAL A 640 -11.70 -17.18 -4.58
N ASN A 641 -12.34 -18.22 -5.12
CA ASN A 641 -13.52 -18.82 -4.47
C ASN A 641 -13.17 -19.46 -3.11
N THR A 642 -12.00 -20.11 -3.00
CA THR A 642 -11.54 -20.70 -1.73
C THR A 642 -11.26 -19.61 -0.70
N TYR A 643 -10.58 -18.56 -1.11
CA TYR A 643 -10.30 -17.41 -0.27
C TYR A 643 -11.57 -16.74 0.25
N ASN A 644 -12.56 -16.49 -0.63
CA ASN A 644 -13.81 -15.83 -0.28
C ASN A 644 -14.70 -16.64 0.70
N LYS A 645 -14.48 -17.94 0.82
CA LYS A 645 -15.19 -18.80 1.78
C LYS A 645 -14.63 -18.71 3.20
N GLY A 646 -13.46 -18.10 3.38
CA GLY A 646 -12.86 -18.00 4.70
C GLY A 646 -13.51 -16.93 5.58
N ALA A 647 -13.85 -17.30 6.81
CA ALA A 647 -14.52 -16.45 7.78
C ALA A 647 -13.56 -15.51 8.53
N SER A 648 -12.28 -15.83 8.57
CA SER A 648 -11.22 -15.03 9.22
C SER A 648 -9.92 -15.10 8.41
N PRO A 649 -8.93 -14.23 8.66
CA PRO A 649 -7.62 -14.31 7.99
C PRO A 649 -6.99 -15.71 8.15
N ALA A 650 -6.95 -16.25 9.36
CA ALA A 650 -6.40 -17.58 9.61
C ALA A 650 -7.20 -18.70 8.91
N ASP A 651 -8.54 -18.60 8.85
CA ASP A 651 -9.38 -19.58 8.13
C ASP A 651 -9.12 -19.52 6.62
N ARG A 652 -8.88 -18.32 6.05
CA ARG A 652 -8.52 -18.16 4.64
C ARG A 652 -7.18 -18.83 4.31
N LEU A 653 -6.14 -18.59 5.09
CA LEU A 653 -4.84 -19.23 4.93
C LEU A 653 -4.96 -20.76 4.99
N ASN A 654 -5.62 -21.30 6.02
CA ASN A 654 -5.81 -22.72 6.18
C ASN A 654 -6.59 -23.36 5.02
N ARG A 655 -7.63 -22.67 4.51
CA ARG A 655 -8.40 -23.14 3.35
C ARG A 655 -7.58 -23.12 2.07
N LEU A 656 -6.84 -22.05 1.81
CA LEU A 656 -5.98 -21.93 0.64
C LEU A 656 -4.94 -23.04 0.64
N TRP A 657 -4.23 -23.26 1.75
CA TRP A 657 -3.24 -24.32 1.85
C TRP A 657 -3.86 -25.70 1.67
N SER A 658 -4.93 -26.01 2.40
CA SER A 658 -5.60 -27.31 2.34
C SER A 658 -6.12 -27.64 0.94
N ALA A 659 -6.61 -26.64 0.20
CA ALA A 659 -7.17 -26.84 -1.14
C ALA A 659 -6.14 -26.80 -2.26
N HIS A 660 -5.09 -26.02 -2.12
CA HIS A 660 -4.20 -25.66 -3.24
C HIS A 660 -2.70 -25.90 -2.96
N GLY A 661 -2.28 -26.21 -1.74
CA GLY A 661 -0.87 -26.33 -1.38
C GLY A 661 -0.10 -27.37 -2.23
N THR A 662 -0.69 -28.53 -2.49
CA THR A 662 -0.08 -29.57 -3.34
C THR A 662 0.14 -29.08 -4.78
N GLN A 663 -0.87 -28.46 -5.37
CA GLN A 663 -0.80 -27.92 -6.73
C GLN A 663 0.16 -26.74 -6.82
N THR A 664 0.24 -25.90 -5.77
CA THR A 664 1.20 -24.82 -5.66
C THR A 664 2.63 -25.34 -5.73
N ILE A 665 2.94 -26.38 -4.94
CA ILE A 665 4.24 -27.05 -5.00
C ILE A 665 4.54 -27.63 -6.40
N GLU A 666 3.51 -28.16 -7.08
CA GLU A 666 3.67 -28.70 -8.44
C GLU A 666 4.00 -27.62 -9.47
N VAL A 667 3.28 -26.50 -9.49
CA VAL A 667 3.55 -25.43 -10.45
C VAL A 667 4.87 -24.72 -10.18
N MET A 668 5.29 -24.60 -8.90
CA MET A 668 6.62 -24.09 -8.54
C MET A 668 7.74 -25.03 -9.03
N ALA A 669 7.56 -26.34 -8.92
CA ALA A 669 8.51 -27.31 -9.46
C ALA A 669 8.60 -27.23 -11.00
N GLU A 670 7.47 -27.04 -11.70
CA GLU A 670 7.44 -26.77 -13.13
C GLU A 670 8.16 -25.46 -13.48
N GLY A 671 8.02 -24.41 -12.66
CA GLY A 671 8.79 -23.18 -12.76
C GLY A 671 10.29 -23.41 -12.70
N CYS A 672 10.77 -24.21 -11.74
CA CYS A 672 12.19 -24.58 -11.66
C CYS A 672 12.68 -25.31 -12.92
N LEU A 673 11.89 -26.24 -13.47
CA LEU A 673 12.25 -26.99 -14.68
C LEU A 673 12.22 -26.09 -15.91
N CYS A 674 11.23 -25.19 -16.04
CA CYS A 674 11.16 -24.22 -17.11
C CYS A 674 12.38 -23.30 -17.12
N LEU A 675 12.77 -22.78 -15.96
CA LEU A 675 13.94 -21.94 -15.78
C LEU A 675 15.23 -22.68 -16.18
N ALA A 676 15.39 -23.93 -15.75
CA ALA A 676 16.53 -24.76 -16.11
C ALA A 676 16.59 -25.04 -17.64
N ASP A 677 15.44 -25.31 -18.30
CA ASP A 677 15.34 -25.47 -19.75
C ASP A 677 15.81 -24.21 -20.48
N ILE A 678 15.40 -23.02 -20.01
CA ILE A 678 15.78 -21.73 -20.60
C ILE A 678 17.28 -21.48 -20.42
N TRP A 679 17.83 -21.72 -19.24
CA TRP A 679 19.27 -21.59 -18.98
C TRP A 679 20.12 -22.53 -19.85
N ALA A 680 19.71 -23.80 -19.95
CA ALA A 680 20.39 -24.78 -20.79
C ALA A 680 20.35 -24.39 -22.28
N SER A 681 19.22 -23.88 -22.73
CA SER A 681 19.02 -23.41 -24.11
C SER A 681 19.95 -22.23 -24.44
N ALA A 682 19.93 -21.20 -23.59
CA ALA A 682 20.79 -20.03 -23.74
C ALA A 682 22.28 -20.40 -23.67
N TRP A 683 22.66 -21.32 -22.75
CA TRP A 683 24.02 -21.80 -22.62
C TRP A 683 24.52 -22.48 -23.89
N LYS A 684 23.71 -23.35 -24.51
CA LYS A 684 24.04 -24.01 -25.76
C LYS A 684 24.14 -23.02 -26.93
N GLU A 685 23.16 -22.17 -27.10
CA GLU A 685 23.09 -21.20 -28.20
C GLU A 685 24.20 -20.15 -28.12
N GLY A 686 24.51 -19.70 -26.90
CA GLY A 686 25.56 -18.69 -26.65
C GLY A 686 26.97 -19.25 -26.68
N GLY A 687 27.18 -20.57 -26.80
CA GLY A 687 28.51 -21.16 -26.79
C GLY A 687 29.14 -21.26 -25.41
N GLY A 688 28.32 -21.38 -24.36
CA GLY A 688 28.77 -21.44 -22.98
C GLY A 688 29.75 -22.57 -22.67
N GLN A 689 29.79 -23.68 -23.50
CA GLN A 689 30.79 -24.74 -23.41
C GLN A 689 32.21 -24.24 -23.69
N HIS A 690 32.41 -23.10 -24.31
CA HIS A 690 33.71 -22.49 -24.56
C HIS A 690 34.20 -21.58 -23.45
N ILE A 691 33.38 -21.32 -22.42
CA ILE A 691 33.76 -20.52 -21.26
C ILE A 691 34.86 -21.23 -20.46
N PRO A 692 35.98 -20.56 -20.19
CA PRO A 692 37.07 -21.16 -19.41
C PRO A 692 36.62 -21.56 -18.01
N GLN A 693 37.07 -22.72 -17.54
CA GLN A 693 36.72 -23.27 -16.21
C GLN A 693 37.03 -22.32 -15.04
N ALA A 694 38.04 -21.48 -15.19
CA ALA A 694 38.41 -20.47 -14.19
C ALA A 694 37.32 -19.38 -14.00
N LYS A 695 36.49 -19.13 -15.02
CA LYS A 695 35.37 -18.16 -14.96
C LYS A 695 34.09 -18.75 -14.38
N LEU A 696 34.04 -20.04 -14.05
CA LEU A 696 32.88 -20.77 -13.55
C LEU A 696 32.95 -20.94 -12.01
N GLY A 697 33.46 -19.94 -11.31
CA GLY A 697 33.55 -19.87 -9.86
C GLY A 697 32.31 -19.31 -9.19
N ALA A 698 32.37 -19.16 -7.86
CA ALA A 698 31.42 -18.35 -7.12
C ALA A 698 31.66 -16.87 -7.48
N ALA A 699 30.57 -16.16 -7.81
CA ALA A 699 30.62 -14.75 -8.15
C ALA A 699 30.74 -13.88 -6.87
N ASP A 700 31.42 -12.76 -7.01
CA ASP A 700 31.44 -11.73 -5.98
C ASP A 700 30.08 -11.01 -5.95
N GLN A 701 29.50 -10.86 -4.74
CA GLN A 701 28.21 -10.19 -4.54
C GLN A 701 28.26 -8.73 -4.99
N ALA A 702 29.30 -8.00 -4.64
CA ALA A 702 29.43 -6.58 -5.00
C ALA A 702 29.50 -6.36 -6.53
N VAL A 703 30.09 -7.33 -7.27
CA VAL A 703 30.08 -7.28 -8.74
C VAL A 703 28.66 -7.48 -9.30
N LEU A 704 27.93 -8.48 -8.80
CA LEU A 704 26.55 -8.74 -9.24
C LEU A 704 25.64 -7.55 -8.86
N GLU A 705 25.83 -6.97 -7.67
CA GLU A 705 25.12 -5.79 -7.22
C GLU A 705 25.37 -4.59 -8.15
N SER A 706 26.61 -4.38 -8.59
CA SER A 706 26.92 -3.32 -9.54
C SER A 706 26.19 -3.48 -10.88
N TYR A 707 25.94 -4.73 -11.32
CA TYR A 707 25.21 -5.00 -12.55
C TYR A 707 23.73 -4.67 -12.41
N TYR A 708 23.05 -5.19 -11.41
CA TYR A 708 21.60 -4.95 -11.31
C TYR A 708 21.24 -3.52 -10.90
N ASN A 709 22.18 -2.75 -10.34
CA ASN A 709 21.99 -1.32 -10.10
C ASN A 709 22.31 -0.46 -11.33
N ASP A 710 22.90 -1.01 -12.38
CA ASP A 710 23.08 -0.31 -13.65
C ASP A 710 21.75 -0.28 -14.42
N SER A 711 21.25 0.92 -14.71
CA SER A 711 20.00 1.12 -15.44
C SER A 711 20.02 0.57 -16.88
N THR A 712 21.21 0.35 -17.45
CA THR A 712 21.41 -0.21 -18.81
C THR A 712 21.40 -1.75 -18.81
N PHE A 713 21.60 -2.38 -17.66
CA PHE A 713 21.52 -3.83 -17.54
C PHE A 713 20.05 -4.30 -17.53
N LEU A 714 19.68 -5.10 -18.52
CA LEU A 714 18.34 -5.66 -18.69
C LEU A 714 17.22 -4.61 -18.56
N PRO A 715 17.17 -3.56 -19.40
CA PRO A 715 16.15 -2.53 -19.31
C PRO A 715 14.76 -3.14 -19.51
N SER A 716 13.75 -2.61 -18.80
CA SER A 716 12.36 -3.07 -18.89
C SER A 716 11.82 -2.96 -20.31
N VAL A 717 10.94 -3.88 -20.71
CA VAL A 717 10.35 -3.91 -22.05
C VAL A 717 8.89 -3.48 -22.03
N GLY A 718 8.46 -2.87 -23.13
CA GLY A 718 7.05 -2.56 -23.38
C GLY A 718 6.63 -3.08 -24.74
N LEU A 719 5.41 -3.58 -24.85
CA LEU A 719 4.87 -4.11 -26.12
C LEU A 719 4.87 -3.08 -27.27
N ALA A 720 4.76 -1.79 -26.92
CA ALA A 720 4.84 -0.70 -27.90
C ALA A 720 6.24 -0.49 -28.51
N HIS A 721 7.26 -1.17 -27.98
CA HIS A 721 8.64 -1.07 -28.44
C HIS A 721 9.23 -2.44 -28.80
N PRO A 722 8.66 -3.17 -29.78
CA PRO A 722 9.05 -4.54 -30.12
C PRO A 722 10.53 -4.66 -30.54
N VAL A 723 11.13 -3.58 -31.03
CA VAL A 723 12.57 -3.53 -31.38
C VAL A 723 13.46 -3.86 -30.18
N GLN A 724 13.08 -3.43 -28.96
CA GLN A 724 13.84 -3.76 -27.75
C GLN A 724 13.75 -5.25 -27.39
N ILE A 725 12.69 -5.91 -27.78
CA ILE A 725 12.47 -7.35 -27.54
C ILE A 725 13.21 -8.17 -28.58
N LEU A 726 13.17 -7.75 -29.85
CA LEU A 726 13.61 -8.54 -31.00
C LEU A 726 15.06 -8.27 -31.42
N ALA A 727 15.64 -7.10 -31.09
CA ALA A 727 16.88 -6.60 -31.70
C ALA A 727 18.17 -7.22 -31.15
N SER A 728 18.17 -7.89 -30.01
CA SER A 728 19.41 -8.36 -29.36
C SER A 728 20.09 -9.55 -30.03
N ALA A 729 19.44 -10.24 -30.96
CA ALA A 729 20.07 -11.38 -31.67
C ALA A 729 20.89 -11.01 -32.89
N SER A 730 20.88 -9.78 -33.40
CA SER A 730 21.46 -9.39 -34.70
C SER A 730 22.41 -8.20 -34.67
N ALA A 731 22.64 -7.56 -33.52
CA ALA A 731 23.64 -6.50 -33.42
C ALA A 731 25.04 -7.11 -33.37
N THR A 732 25.66 -7.26 -34.53
CA THR A 732 27.11 -7.35 -34.64
C THR A 732 27.71 -6.15 -33.94
N PRO A 733 28.67 -6.28 -33.01
CA PRO A 733 29.29 -5.12 -32.40
C PRO A 733 29.92 -4.28 -33.51
N THR A 734 29.40 -3.09 -33.75
CA THR A 734 30.15 -2.07 -34.47
C THR A 734 31.35 -1.72 -33.59
N THR A 735 32.47 -2.34 -33.89
CA THR A 735 33.79 -1.90 -33.46
C THR A 735 34.00 -0.49 -33.98
N GLY A 736 33.71 0.52 -33.18
CA GLY A 736 33.85 1.91 -33.64
C GLY A 736 33.55 2.91 -32.54
N GLY A 737 34.14 2.74 -31.38
CA GLY A 737 34.22 3.73 -30.34
C GLY A 737 35.66 3.82 -29.83
N SER A 738 36.53 4.44 -30.63
CA SER A 738 37.88 4.80 -30.18
C SER A 738 37.78 5.66 -28.94
N ALA A 739 38.34 5.15 -27.84
CA ALA A 739 38.60 5.91 -26.64
C ALA A 739 39.33 7.23 -27.01
N PRO A 740 38.98 8.38 -26.44
CA PRO A 740 39.73 9.58 -26.67
C PRO A 740 41.13 9.37 -26.07
N ARG A 741 42.11 9.27 -26.96
CA ARG A 741 43.54 9.38 -26.59
C ARG A 741 43.73 10.74 -25.94
N GLY A 742 44.07 10.77 -24.66
CA GLY A 742 44.52 11.92 -23.95
C GLY A 742 45.74 12.48 -24.65
N SER A 743 45.64 13.69 -25.22
CA SER A 743 46.73 14.49 -25.71
C SER A 743 47.59 14.91 -24.52
N GLY A 744 48.74 14.25 -24.39
CA GLY A 744 49.79 14.62 -23.45
C GLY A 744 50.36 15.98 -23.85
N ALA A 745 49.96 17.02 -23.17
CA ALA A 745 50.68 18.31 -23.21
C ALA A 745 51.80 18.28 -22.17
N ARG A 746 53.02 18.12 -22.65
CA ARG A 746 54.26 18.38 -21.92
C ARG A 746 54.22 19.77 -21.33
N ARG A 747 54.12 19.90 -20.04
CA ARG A 747 54.36 21.13 -19.31
C ARG A 747 55.82 21.18 -18.85
N LYS A 748 56.58 22.13 -19.41
CA LYS A 748 57.92 22.48 -19.01
C LYS A 748 57.92 23.06 -17.59
N THR A 749 58.81 22.56 -16.78
CA THR A 749 59.20 23.09 -15.47
C THR A 749 59.90 24.45 -15.62
N ALA A 750 59.47 25.45 -14.88
CA ALA A 750 60.28 26.63 -14.55
C ALA A 750 59.91 27.11 -13.13
N GLY A 751 60.86 27.00 -12.27
CA GLY A 751 61.44 27.93 -11.33
C GLY A 751 60.55 28.51 -10.23
N ALA A 752 60.90 28.09 -9.03
CA ALA A 752 60.44 28.62 -7.74
C ALA A 752 60.82 30.10 -7.56
N LYS A 753 59.89 30.85 -6.92
CA LYS A 753 60.28 31.93 -5.99
C LYS A 753 59.33 32.06 -4.87
N LYS A 754 59.85 31.84 -3.66
CA LYS A 754 59.25 32.13 -2.35
C LYS A 754 59.05 33.63 -2.18
N THR A 755 57.98 34.09 -1.62
CA THR A 755 57.94 35.22 -0.67
C THR A 755 56.75 35.07 0.28
N THR A 756 57.06 35.18 1.55
CA THR A 756 56.21 35.15 2.73
C THR A 756 55.83 36.60 3.14
N PRO A 757 55.13 36.86 4.25
CA PRO A 757 53.78 37.49 4.26
C PRO A 757 53.79 38.91 4.87
N ALA A 758 52.71 39.65 4.72
CA ALA A 758 52.53 40.87 5.49
C ALA A 758 51.12 40.94 6.12
N LYS A 759 51.17 41.30 7.38
CA LYS A 759 50.12 41.50 8.39
C LYS A 759 49.33 42.81 8.20
N LYS A 760 48.11 42.80 8.79
CA LYS A 760 47.38 43.91 9.44
C LYS A 760 46.68 44.93 8.52
N GLN A 761 45.38 45.18 8.71
CA GLN A 761 44.87 46.05 9.78
C GLN A 761 43.34 46.10 9.79
N ARG A 762 42.82 46.12 11.01
CA ARG A 762 41.42 46.50 11.41
C ARG A 762 41.09 47.93 10.97
N ARG A 763 39.84 48.20 10.61
CA ARG A 763 39.14 49.40 11.11
C ARG A 763 37.64 49.21 11.21
N ARG A 764 37.13 49.58 12.36
CA ARG A 764 35.73 49.80 12.78
C ARG A 764 35.17 51.07 12.17
N SER A 765 33.87 51.13 12.01
CA SER A 765 32.93 52.18 12.46
C SER A 765 31.65 52.04 11.61
N ALA A 766 30.53 51.87 12.15
CA ALA A 766 29.63 52.59 13.04
C ALA A 766 28.51 53.33 12.28
N ARG A 767 27.27 52.92 12.57
CA ARG A 767 26.03 53.72 12.77
C ARG A 767 25.51 54.64 11.65
N THR A 768 24.28 54.45 11.27
CA THR A 768 23.04 55.24 11.60
C THR A 768 21.94 54.77 10.65
N ALA A 769 20.82 54.33 10.99
CA ALA A 769 19.58 54.83 11.63
C ALA A 769 18.69 55.66 10.68
N ARG A 770 17.42 55.23 10.60
CA ARG A 770 16.18 55.93 10.21
C ARG A 770 15.87 56.03 8.70
N ARG A 771 14.82 55.46 8.23
CA ARG A 771 13.35 55.66 8.43
C ARG A 771 12.56 54.44 8.06
#